data_79641ee18ac15868b33d60640d85fdf2
#
_entry.id   79641ee18ac15868b33d60640d85fdf2
#
_cell.length_a   1.000
_cell.length_b   1.000
_cell.length_c   1.000
_cell.angle_alpha   90.00
_cell.angle_beta   90.00
_cell.angle_gamma   90.00
#
_symmetry.space_group_name_H-M   'P 1'
#
loop_
_entity.id
_entity.type
_entity.pdbx_description
1 polymer ?
#
loop_
_entity_poly.entity_id
_entity_poly.type
_entity_poly.pdbx_seq_one_letter_code
_entity_poly.pdbx_strand_id
1 'polypeptide(L)'
;MPKLPLPDLFATSLDDFQPTGGNGPRLWIRRLVIWSAMNEAPTQDISLRPGLNIVWSPDAQGKAGHMGHGGGKTSFCRLIRYCLGEDSYGTDAQRQRIADAIPDAHVGAEIMLDGELWNVIRPIGAGAGSGRHYAQKGGSLDVLARGEIPNSTVSPLRQAIASAVMPSAAQHMPIGSSLDDAWELALAWLTRDQECRLLDILDWRAPETQSRSPSRNMSKPDRVRVIRLLLKALQQDEIDALRRALGHKRNAEEAARRKQRVEWVRDDVAKNLQDMFGGDPGENTTFDFWAGKATAAASAEQLRADPQIDQKLQEAAKLVKDEDGELRIVENRLTEIDATIPEIDATIRALDVQVPRAAADAQDASDPLCPTCGEPMPPRAQQFFDQQVALLTRLREDHGKAVERRSGLLKEQQALKPAAALARQSLERAKAAFKTLEDAAVKSREALASASGYVTLTKRYPEYLAEITKHEADHQRETAAEARERSAAASIRQEAQGIVERLSSLFGMTIRFLVPEGAQGSVQLNENGILPVVSLHGDLTTAAVDSLKVVAFDLASLLLTMEGKTELPGFWLHDSPREADLGLGIYHRIFELALWLEGQADKPQFQYILTTTTAPPENLQERPWTVLKLSSAPPDSRLFRQDL
;
A
#
# COMPACT_ATOMS: atom_id res chain seq x y z
N MET A 1 13.15 -3.65 -39.14
CA MET A 1 12.12 -2.66 -39.45
C MET A 1 12.80 -1.32 -39.68
N PRO A 2 12.42 -0.51 -40.68
CA PRO A 2 13.00 0.83 -40.83
C PRO A 2 12.63 1.66 -39.60
N LYS A 3 13.65 2.25 -38.93
CA LYS A 3 13.42 3.24 -37.89
C LYS A 3 12.67 4.40 -38.49
N LEU A 4 11.43 4.63 -38.04
CA LEU A 4 10.72 5.87 -38.39
C LEU A 4 11.57 7.04 -37.89
N PRO A 5 11.89 8.02 -38.74
CA PRO A 5 12.58 9.23 -38.31
C PRO A 5 11.62 9.98 -37.37
N LEU A 6 11.94 9.95 -36.07
CA LEU A 6 11.28 10.82 -35.12
C LEU A 6 11.73 12.25 -35.36
N PRO A 7 10.87 13.26 -35.19
CA PRO A 7 11.31 14.64 -35.18
C PRO A 7 12.46 14.86 -34.21
N ASP A 8 13.45 15.68 -34.56
CA ASP A 8 14.65 15.97 -33.76
C ASP A 8 14.38 16.40 -32.30
N LEU A 9 13.18 16.85 -31.98
CA LEU A 9 12.68 17.16 -30.65
C LEU A 9 12.64 15.94 -29.69
N PHE A 10 12.63 14.72 -30.20
CA PHE A 10 12.56 13.50 -29.42
C PHE A 10 13.94 12.99 -29.00
N ALA A 11 14.94 13.16 -29.82
CA ALA A 11 16.28 12.67 -29.55
C ALA A 11 16.87 13.29 -28.27
N THR A 12 16.66 14.58 -28.07
CA THR A 12 17.26 15.33 -26.92
C THR A 12 16.55 15.13 -25.58
N SER A 13 15.30 14.61 -25.56
CA SER A 13 14.54 14.48 -24.31
C SER A 13 14.64 13.11 -23.66
N LEU A 14 15.06 12.07 -24.40
CA LEU A 14 15.06 10.67 -23.96
C LEU A 14 16.45 10.02 -24.08
N ASP A 15 17.51 10.80 -24.32
CA ASP A 15 18.88 10.31 -24.47
C ASP A 15 19.39 9.55 -23.24
N ASP A 16 18.87 9.85 -22.05
CA ASP A 16 19.21 9.18 -20.78
C ASP A 16 18.41 7.92 -20.49
N PHE A 17 17.45 7.54 -21.36
CA PHE A 17 16.65 6.35 -21.17
C PHE A 17 17.41 5.10 -21.64
N GLN A 18 17.63 4.17 -20.69
CA GLN A 18 18.40 2.95 -20.95
C GLN A 18 17.59 1.71 -20.56
N PRO A 19 16.89 1.08 -21.51
CA PRO A 19 16.20 -0.18 -21.25
C PRO A 19 17.21 -1.30 -20.99
N THR A 20 16.84 -2.26 -20.14
CA THR A 20 17.73 -3.37 -19.74
C THR A 20 18.03 -4.38 -20.85
N GLY A 21 17.35 -4.30 -22.01
CA GLY A 21 17.59 -5.22 -23.12
C GLY A 21 17.07 -6.65 -22.90
N GLY A 22 16.02 -6.83 -22.09
CA GLY A 22 15.42 -8.14 -21.84
C GLY A 22 14.72 -8.77 -23.05
N ASN A 23 14.36 -10.06 -22.96
CA ASN A 23 13.75 -10.86 -24.04
C ASN A 23 12.25 -10.58 -24.28
N GLY A 24 11.68 -9.53 -23.70
CA GLY A 24 10.28 -9.15 -23.77
C GLY A 24 9.68 -8.79 -22.41
N PRO A 25 8.39 -8.47 -22.35
CA PRO A 25 7.71 -8.22 -21.08
C PRO A 25 7.68 -9.49 -20.24
N ARG A 26 7.78 -9.33 -18.92
CA ARG A 26 7.73 -10.45 -17.98
C ARG A 26 6.35 -11.11 -17.96
N LEU A 27 5.30 -10.31 -18.10
CA LEU A 27 3.91 -10.76 -18.23
C LEU A 27 3.27 -10.11 -19.44
N TRP A 28 2.66 -10.91 -20.31
CA TRP A 28 1.86 -10.43 -21.42
C TRP A 28 0.85 -11.46 -21.89
N ILE A 29 -0.20 -11.00 -22.52
CA ILE A 29 -1.26 -11.85 -23.08
C ILE A 29 -0.96 -12.07 -24.55
N ARG A 30 -0.82 -13.32 -24.94
CA ARG A 30 -0.57 -13.73 -26.31
C ARG A 30 -1.85 -13.86 -27.12
N ARG A 31 -2.94 -14.32 -26.49
CA ARG A 31 -4.20 -14.62 -27.15
C ARG A 31 -5.35 -14.52 -26.17
N LEU A 32 -6.46 -13.96 -26.59
CA LEU A 32 -7.73 -13.98 -25.88
C LEU A 32 -8.78 -14.63 -26.75
N VAL A 33 -9.48 -15.63 -26.24
CA VAL A 33 -10.50 -16.39 -26.98
C VAL A 33 -11.82 -16.35 -26.22
N ILE A 34 -12.91 -16.14 -26.93
CA ILE A 34 -14.27 -16.19 -26.38
C ILE A 34 -15.02 -17.29 -27.11
N TRP A 35 -15.68 -18.18 -26.37
CA TRP A 35 -16.58 -19.21 -26.86
C TRP A 35 -17.98 -18.96 -26.34
N SER A 36 -18.99 -19.10 -27.21
CA SER A 36 -20.40 -19.13 -26.80
C SER A 36 -20.74 -20.40 -26.05
N ALA A 37 -20.13 -21.52 -26.46
CA ALA A 37 -20.11 -22.78 -25.72
C ALA A 37 -18.78 -23.48 -25.93
N MET A 38 -18.31 -24.21 -24.94
CA MET A 38 -17.12 -25.05 -25.05
C MET A 38 -17.36 -26.17 -26.09
N ASN A 39 -16.31 -26.58 -26.78
CA ASN A 39 -16.31 -27.54 -27.92
C ASN A 39 -16.84 -26.97 -29.24
N GLU A 40 -17.24 -25.72 -29.29
CA GLU A 40 -17.60 -25.01 -30.52
C GLU A 40 -16.43 -24.18 -31.06
N ALA A 41 -16.60 -23.69 -32.29
CA ALA A 41 -15.66 -22.70 -32.83
C ALA A 41 -15.68 -21.41 -32.00
N PRO A 42 -14.53 -20.76 -31.79
CA PRO A 42 -14.50 -19.53 -31.02
C PRO A 42 -15.35 -18.43 -31.65
N THR A 43 -16.14 -17.75 -30.84
CA THR A 43 -16.88 -16.54 -31.23
C THR A 43 -15.92 -15.40 -31.56
N GLN A 44 -14.84 -15.27 -30.75
CA GLN A 44 -13.73 -14.36 -30.99
C GLN A 44 -12.40 -15.06 -30.71
N ASP A 45 -11.42 -14.76 -31.53
CA ASP A 45 -10.04 -15.24 -31.39
C ASP A 45 -9.09 -14.07 -31.68
N ILE A 46 -8.51 -13.51 -30.63
CA ILE A 46 -7.78 -12.25 -30.67
C ILE A 46 -6.32 -12.52 -30.32
N SER A 47 -5.45 -12.48 -31.31
CA SER A 47 -4.01 -12.54 -31.12
C SER A 47 -3.47 -11.17 -30.74
N LEU A 48 -2.70 -11.14 -29.65
CA LEU A 48 -2.02 -9.97 -29.12
C LEU A 48 -0.49 -10.18 -29.22
N ARG A 49 0.28 -9.11 -29.09
CA ARG A 49 1.74 -9.11 -29.23
C ARG A 49 2.42 -8.32 -28.09
N PRO A 50 3.69 -8.55 -27.82
CA PRO A 50 4.48 -7.57 -27.07
C PRO A 50 4.51 -6.22 -27.81
N GLY A 51 4.59 -5.12 -27.07
CA GLY A 51 4.47 -3.76 -27.58
C GLY A 51 3.05 -3.24 -27.55
N LEU A 52 2.73 -2.29 -28.42
CA LEU A 52 1.43 -1.62 -28.53
C LEU A 52 0.39 -2.53 -29.17
N ASN A 53 -0.77 -2.65 -28.52
CA ASN A 53 -1.95 -3.34 -29.04
C ASN A 53 -3.16 -2.40 -28.95
N ILE A 54 -3.78 -2.10 -30.07
CA ILE A 54 -4.91 -1.18 -30.18
C ILE A 54 -6.19 -1.99 -30.42
N VAL A 55 -7.20 -1.72 -29.59
CA VAL A 55 -8.58 -2.17 -29.84
C VAL A 55 -9.40 -0.94 -30.22
N TRP A 56 -9.73 -0.84 -31.46
CA TRP A 56 -10.38 0.34 -32.02
C TRP A 56 -11.85 0.06 -32.28
N SER A 57 -12.72 0.90 -31.72
CA SER A 57 -14.16 0.91 -32.04
C SER A 57 -14.55 2.30 -32.50
N PRO A 58 -14.48 2.56 -33.80
CA PRO A 58 -14.76 3.89 -34.35
C PRO A 58 -16.18 4.31 -34.00
N ASP A 59 -16.34 5.59 -33.64
CA ASP A 59 -17.65 6.20 -33.50
C ASP A 59 -18.39 6.11 -34.82
N ALA A 60 -19.65 5.72 -34.75
CA ALA A 60 -20.53 5.71 -35.94
C ALA A 60 -20.85 7.16 -36.34
N GLN A 61 -19.91 7.82 -37.03
CA GLN A 61 -20.10 9.19 -37.51
C GLN A 61 -21.35 9.24 -38.43
N GLY A 62 -22.34 9.97 -37.96
CA GLY A 62 -23.45 10.44 -38.79
C GLY A 62 -24.68 9.54 -38.89
N LYS A 63 -24.82 8.44 -38.16
CA LYS A 63 -26.08 7.69 -38.08
C LYS A 63 -26.83 8.05 -36.80
N ALA A 64 -27.88 8.85 -36.92
CA ALA A 64 -28.78 9.17 -35.82
C ALA A 64 -29.26 7.87 -35.14
N GLY A 65 -29.03 7.74 -33.85
CA GLY A 65 -29.49 6.62 -33.04
C GLY A 65 -28.43 5.55 -32.64
N HIS A 66 -27.22 5.59 -33.19
CA HIS A 66 -26.15 4.67 -32.77
C HIS A 66 -25.18 5.35 -31.80
N MET A 67 -25.17 4.90 -30.57
CA MET A 67 -24.18 5.34 -29.58
C MET A 67 -22.87 4.57 -29.78
N GLY A 68 -21.75 5.27 -30.04
CA GLY A 68 -20.42 4.69 -30.31
C GLY A 68 -19.82 3.80 -29.22
N HIS A 69 -20.55 3.55 -28.14
CA HIS A 69 -20.12 2.80 -26.97
C HIS A 69 -20.56 1.32 -26.93
N GLY A 70 -21.24 0.81 -27.96
CA GLY A 70 -21.83 -0.55 -27.96
C GLY A 70 -20.91 -1.68 -28.46
N GLY A 71 -19.68 -1.40 -28.87
CA GLY A 71 -18.80 -2.40 -29.51
C GLY A 71 -18.20 -3.45 -28.57
N GLY A 72 -18.15 -3.21 -27.26
CA GLY A 72 -17.61 -4.16 -26.29
C GLY A 72 -16.16 -3.91 -25.85
N LYS A 73 -15.56 -2.73 -26.08
CA LYS A 73 -14.20 -2.37 -25.64
C LYS A 73 -13.98 -2.59 -24.14
N THR A 74 -14.85 -2.00 -23.33
CA THR A 74 -14.76 -2.14 -21.86
C THR A 74 -14.93 -3.59 -21.43
N SER A 75 -15.81 -4.36 -22.08
CA SER A 75 -15.94 -5.80 -21.84
C SER A 75 -14.65 -6.54 -22.19
N PHE A 76 -13.99 -6.19 -23.30
CA PHE A 76 -12.68 -6.74 -23.65
C PHE A 76 -11.65 -6.48 -22.54
N CYS A 77 -11.52 -5.25 -22.05
CA CYS A 77 -10.62 -4.91 -20.95
C CYS A 77 -10.93 -5.72 -19.68
N ARG A 78 -12.21 -5.87 -19.36
CA ARG A 78 -12.67 -6.63 -18.19
C ARG A 78 -12.41 -8.12 -18.31
N LEU A 79 -12.54 -8.70 -19.49
CA LEU A 79 -12.21 -10.10 -19.75
C LEU A 79 -10.70 -10.35 -19.65
N ILE A 80 -9.87 -9.41 -20.13
CA ILE A 80 -8.42 -9.43 -19.91
C ILE A 80 -8.10 -9.49 -18.41
N ARG A 81 -8.66 -8.58 -17.61
CA ARG A 81 -8.46 -8.57 -16.16
C ARG A 81 -8.93 -9.87 -15.50
N TYR A 82 -10.08 -10.35 -15.92
CA TYR A 82 -10.65 -11.59 -15.44
C TYR A 82 -9.70 -12.76 -15.70
N CYS A 83 -9.18 -12.89 -16.91
CA CYS A 83 -8.19 -13.92 -17.24
C CYS A 83 -6.87 -13.75 -16.46
N LEU A 84 -6.45 -12.52 -16.13
CA LEU A 84 -5.28 -12.23 -15.31
C LEU A 84 -5.51 -12.45 -13.82
N GLY A 85 -6.73 -12.81 -13.41
CA GLY A 85 -6.99 -13.24 -12.05
C GLY A 85 -7.99 -12.39 -11.27
N GLU A 86 -8.54 -11.30 -11.79
CA GLU A 86 -9.60 -10.57 -11.06
C GLU A 86 -10.81 -11.48 -10.82
N ASP A 87 -11.41 -11.44 -9.64
CA ASP A 87 -12.47 -12.38 -9.24
C ASP A 87 -13.76 -12.26 -10.05
N SER A 88 -14.05 -11.07 -10.58
CA SER A 88 -15.24 -10.81 -11.36
C SER A 88 -14.96 -9.91 -12.56
N TYR A 89 -15.80 -10.01 -13.58
CA TYR A 89 -15.78 -9.11 -14.73
C TYR A 89 -17.09 -8.31 -14.76
N GLY A 90 -17.00 -7.02 -14.98
CA GLY A 90 -18.16 -6.16 -15.13
C GLY A 90 -19.10 -6.04 -13.92
N THR A 91 -20.19 -5.33 -14.11
CA THR A 91 -21.27 -5.20 -13.13
C THR A 91 -22.16 -6.44 -13.07
N ASP A 92 -22.89 -6.64 -11.98
CA ASP A 92 -23.86 -7.74 -11.87
C ASP A 92 -24.86 -7.74 -13.02
N ALA A 93 -25.35 -6.55 -13.41
CA ALA A 93 -26.26 -6.40 -14.54
C ALA A 93 -25.64 -6.82 -15.89
N GLN A 94 -24.37 -6.53 -16.10
CA GLN A 94 -23.65 -6.96 -17.31
C GLN A 94 -23.41 -8.46 -17.30
N ARG A 95 -23.01 -9.02 -16.17
CA ARG A 95 -22.83 -10.48 -16.03
C ARG A 95 -24.14 -11.22 -16.26
N GLN A 96 -25.24 -10.70 -15.71
CA GLN A 96 -26.57 -11.29 -15.91
C GLN A 96 -26.99 -11.27 -17.38
N ARG A 97 -26.81 -10.14 -18.10
CA ARG A 97 -27.13 -10.07 -19.53
C ARG A 97 -26.33 -11.07 -20.35
N ILE A 98 -25.03 -11.21 -20.07
CA ILE A 98 -24.19 -12.21 -20.76
C ILE A 98 -24.69 -13.62 -20.42
N ALA A 99 -24.97 -13.89 -19.15
CA ALA A 99 -25.48 -15.19 -18.69
C ALA A 99 -26.85 -15.57 -19.34
N ASP A 100 -27.73 -14.59 -19.52
CA ASP A 100 -29.04 -14.82 -20.12
C ASP A 100 -28.92 -15.05 -21.65
N ALA A 101 -28.00 -14.34 -22.31
CA ALA A 101 -27.84 -14.43 -23.76
C ALA A 101 -26.95 -15.61 -24.20
N ILE A 102 -25.91 -15.92 -23.45
CA ILE A 102 -24.93 -16.99 -23.75
C ILE A 102 -24.57 -17.76 -22.46
N PRO A 103 -25.46 -18.61 -21.97
CA PRO A 103 -25.34 -19.26 -20.66
C PRO A 103 -24.09 -20.15 -20.54
N ASP A 104 -23.62 -20.73 -21.61
CA ASP A 104 -22.47 -21.65 -21.63
C ASP A 104 -21.14 -20.96 -22.03
N ALA A 105 -21.15 -19.63 -22.08
CA ALA A 105 -20.00 -18.88 -22.57
C ALA A 105 -18.78 -18.97 -21.63
N HIS A 106 -17.62 -19.05 -22.25
CA HIS A 106 -16.34 -19.04 -21.60
C HIS A 106 -15.38 -18.05 -22.27
N VAL A 107 -14.44 -17.56 -21.48
CA VAL A 107 -13.27 -16.82 -21.97
C VAL A 107 -12.01 -17.57 -21.63
N GLY A 108 -11.07 -17.62 -22.56
CA GLY A 108 -9.76 -18.17 -22.33
C GLY A 108 -8.65 -17.22 -22.76
N ALA A 109 -7.50 -17.36 -22.14
CA ALA A 109 -6.31 -16.59 -22.48
C ALA A 109 -5.05 -17.47 -22.46
N GLU A 110 -4.17 -17.19 -23.40
CA GLU A 110 -2.77 -17.60 -23.38
C GLU A 110 -1.95 -16.45 -22.79
N ILE A 111 -1.36 -16.68 -21.63
CA ILE A 111 -0.60 -15.71 -20.86
C ILE A 111 0.85 -16.16 -20.81
N MET A 112 1.75 -15.28 -21.19
CA MET A 112 3.18 -15.51 -21.06
C MET A 112 3.68 -14.87 -19.77
N LEU A 113 4.33 -15.68 -18.93
CA LEU A 113 4.97 -15.25 -17.69
C LEU A 113 6.44 -15.70 -17.71
N ASP A 114 7.37 -14.74 -17.75
CA ASP A 114 8.81 -14.97 -17.85
C ASP A 114 9.19 -15.99 -18.95
N GLY A 115 8.50 -15.89 -20.11
CA GLY A 115 8.71 -16.77 -21.27
C GLY A 115 7.96 -18.11 -21.20
N GLU A 116 7.25 -18.39 -20.13
CA GLU A 116 6.48 -19.62 -19.96
C GLU A 116 5.00 -19.39 -20.24
N LEU A 117 4.39 -20.33 -20.97
CA LEU A 117 2.98 -20.26 -21.35
C LEU A 117 2.09 -20.75 -20.21
N TRP A 118 1.09 -19.92 -19.88
CA TRP A 118 -0.05 -20.28 -19.03
C TRP A 118 -1.33 -20.23 -19.84
N ASN A 119 -2.19 -21.24 -19.68
CA ASN A 119 -3.53 -21.26 -20.26
C ASN A 119 -4.57 -21.08 -19.17
N VAL A 120 -5.48 -20.15 -19.41
CA VAL A 120 -6.59 -19.84 -18.49
C VAL A 120 -7.90 -20.01 -19.25
N ILE A 121 -8.88 -20.68 -18.65
CA ILE A 121 -10.27 -20.71 -19.13
C ILE A 121 -11.17 -20.38 -17.93
N ARG A 122 -12.11 -19.47 -18.14
CA ARG A 122 -13.03 -19.03 -17.09
C ARG A 122 -14.45 -18.87 -17.65
N PRO A 123 -15.50 -19.30 -16.93
CA PRO A 123 -16.87 -19.13 -17.36
C PRO A 123 -17.31 -17.67 -17.26
N ILE A 124 -18.07 -17.22 -18.25
CA ILE A 124 -18.68 -15.88 -18.29
C ILE A 124 -20.21 -15.95 -18.45
N GLY A 125 -20.76 -17.13 -18.71
CA GLY A 125 -22.20 -17.40 -18.80
C GLY A 125 -22.87 -17.64 -17.44
N ALA A 126 -24.05 -18.25 -17.44
CA ALA A 126 -24.85 -18.53 -16.25
C ALA A 126 -24.12 -19.42 -15.23
N GLY A 127 -23.22 -20.25 -15.69
CA GLY A 127 -22.37 -21.10 -14.86
C GLY A 127 -21.21 -20.39 -14.17
N ALA A 128 -21.08 -19.06 -14.26
CA ALA A 128 -19.92 -18.34 -13.74
C ALA A 128 -19.70 -18.50 -12.22
N GLY A 129 -20.75 -18.77 -11.45
CA GLY A 129 -20.66 -19.05 -10.01
C GLY A 129 -20.31 -20.51 -9.66
N SER A 130 -20.59 -21.44 -10.56
CA SER A 130 -20.38 -22.90 -10.40
C SER A 130 -19.55 -23.49 -11.54
N GLY A 131 -19.15 -22.67 -12.50
CA GLY A 131 -18.48 -23.06 -13.71
C GLY A 131 -17.06 -23.55 -13.50
N ARG A 132 -16.55 -24.24 -14.50
CA ARG A 132 -15.20 -24.79 -14.49
C ARG A 132 -14.17 -23.71 -14.73
N HIS A 133 -13.31 -23.50 -13.77
CA HIS A 133 -12.14 -22.65 -13.90
C HIS A 133 -10.92 -23.51 -14.23
N TYR A 134 -10.03 -22.96 -15.03
CA TYR A 134 -8.79 -23.60 -15.39
C TYR A 134 -7.66 -22.55 -15.43
N ALA A 135 -6.56 -22.86 -14.76
CA ALA A 135 -5.33 -22.10 -14.88
C ALA A 135 -4.14 -23.06 -14.72
N GLN A 136 -3.41 -23.29 -15.80
CA GLN A 136 -2.30 -24.23 -15.83
C GLN A 136 -1.16 -23.74 -16.72
N LYS A 137 0.06 -24.06 -16.30
CA LYS A 137 1.27 -23.87 -17.06
C LYS A 137 1.38 -24.89 -18.19
N GLY A 138 1.73 -24.44 -19.39
CA GLY A 138 1.92 -25.28 -20.57
C GLY A 138 0.63 -25.77 -21.22
N GLY A 139 0.78 -26.64 -22.23
CA GLY A 139 -0.33 -27.17 -23.01
C GLY A 139 -0.80 -26.23 -24.13
N SER A 140 -1.97 -26.53 -24.70
CA SER A 140 -2.62 -25.74 -25.75
C SER A 140 -4.03 -25.36 -25.32
N LEU A 141 -4.35 -24.09 -25.44
CA LEU A 141 -5.68 -23.56 -25.09
C LEU A 141 -6.78 -24.23 -25.93
N ASP A 142 -6.51 -24.49 -27.22
CA ASP A 142 -7.48 -25.12 -28.14
C ASP A 142 -7.75 -26.58 -27.80
N VAL A 143 -6.72 -27.31 -27.31
CA VAL A 143 -6.88 -28.69 -26.84
C VAL A 143 -7.70 -28.72 -25.57
N LEU A 144 -7.42 -27.83 -24.63
CA LEU A 144 -8.16 -27.69 -23.38
C LEU A 144 -9.63 -27.32 -23.60
N ALA A 145 -9.89 -26.45 -24.61
CA ALA A 145 -11.25 -26.06 -24.95
C ALA A 145 -12.09 -27.22 -25.52
N ARG A 146 -11.48 -28.27 -26.06
CA ARG A 146 -12.16 -29.45 -26.64
C ARG A 146 -12.23 -30.65 -25.70
N GLY A 147 -11.52 -30.60 -24.59
CA GLY A 147 -11.45 -31.70 -23.64
C GLY A 147 -12.25 -31.47 -22.37
N GLU A 148 -12.26 -32.48 -21.49
CA GLU A 148 -12.72 -32.27 -20.11
C GLU A 148 -11.73 -31.37 -19.39
N ILE A 149 -12.20 -30.23 -18.97
CA ILE A 149 -11.37 -29.28 -18.25
C ILE A 149 -11.43 -29.64 -16.77
N PRO A 150 -10.30 -29.97 -16.13
CA PRO A 150 -10.28 -30.21 -14.70
C PRO A 150 -10.71 -28.94 -13.95
N ASN A 151 -11.53 -29.13 -12.94
CA ASN A 151 -11.93 -28.00 -12.10
C ASN A 151 -10.72 -27.49 -11.33
N SER A 152 -10.42 -26.21 -11.48
CA SER A 152 -9.26 -25.54 -10.90
C SER A 152 -9.66 -24.14 -10.44
N THR A 153 -8.72 -23.40 -9.89
CA THR A 153 -8.86 -21.99 -9.55
C THR A 153 -7.85 -21.16 -10.32
N VAL A 154 -8.03 -19.84 -10.32
CA VAL A 154 -7.05 -18.93 -10.92
C VAL A 154 -5.87 -18.63 -9.96
N SER A 155 -5.96 -19.08 -8.71
CA SER A 155 -4.96 -18.85 -7.66
C SER A 155 -3.54 -19.30 -8.05
N PRO A 156 -3.32 -20.48 -8.68
CA PRO A 156 -1.97 -20.87 -9.10
C PRO A 156 -1.32 -19.86 -10.05
N LEU A 157 -2.08 -19.25 -10.96
CA LEU A 157 -1.57 -18.20 -11.83
C LEU A 157 -1.25 -16.92 -11.04
N ARG A 158 -2.15 -16.48 -10.16
CA ARG A 158 -1.92 -15.29 -9.31
C ARG A 158 -0.65 -15.43 -8.50
N GLN A 159 -0.47 -16.58 -7.84
CA GLN A 159 0.71 -16.90 -7.04
C GLN A 159 1.99 -16.95 -7.88
N ALA A 160 1.90 -17.56 -9.07
CA ALA A 160 3.03 -17.59 -9.99
C ALA A 160 3.44 -16.19 -10.45
N ILE A 161 2.47 -15.32 -10.79
CA ILE A 161 2.75 -13.93 -11.19
C ILE A 161 3.33 -13.16 -10.01
N ALA A 162 2.72 -13.22 -8.83
CA ALA A 162 3.21 -12.51 -7.65
C ALA A 162 4.63 -12.93 -7.29
N SER A 163 4.90 -14.24 -7.27
CA SER A 163 6.22 -14.77 -6.93
C SER A 163 7.28 -14.45 -7.99
N ALA A 164 6.92 -14.49 -9.27
CA ALA A 164 7.85 -14.19 -10.35
C ALA A 164 8.13 -12.68 -10.44
N VAL A 165 7.09 -11.86 -10.56
CA VAL A 165 7.21 -10.44 -10.93
C VAL A 165 7.52 -9.54 -9.74
N MET A 166 6.89 -9.82 -8.57
CA MET A 166 6.88 -8.93 -7.41
C MET A 166 7.24 -9.64 -6.09
N PRO A 167 8.34 -10.42 -6.05
CA PRO A 167 8.66 -11.28 -4.93
C PRO A 167 8.87 -10.53 -3.61
N SER A 168 9.40 -9.32 -3.67
CA SER A 168 9.63 -8.48 -2.50
C SER A 168 8.36 -7.70 -2.14
N ALA A 169 7.72 -7.04 -3.10
CA ALA A 169 6.52 -6.25 -2.85
C ALA A 169 5.36 -7.10 -2.33
N ALA A 170 5.18 -8.33 -2.86
CA ALA A 170 4.08 -9.21 -2.49
C ALA A 170 4.05 -9.57 -1.01
N GLN A 171 5.22 -9.71 -0.37
CA GLN A 171 5.34 -10.05 1.05
C GLN A 171 4.90 -8.92 2.01
N HIS A 172 4.72 -7.71 1.48
CA HIS A 172 4.58 -6.49 2.27
C HIS A 172 3.36 -5.64 1.91
N MET A 173 2.48 -6.20 1.08
CA MET A 173 1.23 -5.55 0.70
C MET A 173 0.36 -5.24 1.93
N PRO A 174 -0.34 -4.10 1.93
CA PRO A 174 -1.05 -3.62 3.12
C PRO A 174 -2.31 -4.42 3.47
N ILE A 175 -2.88 -5.13 2.50
CA ILE A 175 -4.13 -5.90 2.68
C ILE A 175 -3.89 -7.31 2.19
N GLY A 176 -4.36 -8.26 3.00
CA GLY A 176 -4.17 -9.67 2.71
C GLY A 176 -2.72 -10.10 2.90
N SER A 177 -2.52 -11.29 3.34
CA SER A 177 -1.21 -11.90 3.48
C SER A 177 -0.93 -12.92 2.37
N SER A 178 -1.87 -13.06 1.42
CA SER A 178 -1.75 -14.02 0.33
C SER A 178 -1.09 -13.41 -0.90
N LEU A 179 -0.36 -14.22 -1.65
CA LEU A 179 0.19 -13.84 -2.95
C LEU A 179 -0.92 -13.50 -3.95
N ASP A 180 -2.08 -14.11 -3.81
CA ASP A 180 -3.26 -13.85 -4.63
C ASP A 180 -3.72 -12.40 -4.51
N ASP A 181 -3.89 -11.92 -3.27
CA ASP A 181 -4.29 -10.55 -2.98
C ASP A 181 -3.24 -9.54 -3.46
N ALA A 182 -1.97 -9.86 -3.28
CA ALA A 182 -0.87 -9.01 -3.70
C ALA A 182 -0.91 -8.76 -5.22
N TRP A 183 -1.15 -9.81 -6.02
CA TRP A 183 -1.29 -9.67 -7.46
C TRP A 183 -2.54 -8.86 -7.84
N GLU A 184 -3.67 -9.11 -7.21
CA GLU A 184 -4.90 -8.36 -7.50
C GLU A 184 -4.76 -6.86 -7.23
N LEU A 185 -3.99 -6.46 -6.22
CA LEU A 185 -3.68 -5.05 -5.96
C LEU A 185 -2.82 -4.44 -7.07
N ALA A 186 -1.80 -5.16 -7.53
CA ALA A 186 -0.98 -4.72 -8.66
C ALA A 186 -1.81 -4.64 -9.95
N LEU A 187 -2.62 -5.66 -10.24
CA LEU A 187 -3.50 -5.73 -11.41
C LEU A 187 -4.48 -4.56 -11.45
N ALA A 188 -4.98 -4.13 -10.28
CA ALA A 188 -5.89 -3.01 -10.19
C ALA A 188 -5.26 -1.69 -10.68
N TRP A 189 -3.98 -1.46 -10.41
CA TRP A 189 -3.25 -0.31 -10.94
C TRP A 189 -2.92 -0.46 -12.42
N LEU A 190 -2.44 -1.63 -12.85
CA LEU A 190 -1.98 -1.88 -14.23
C LEU A 190 -3.09 -1.86 -15.28
N THR A 191 -4.35 -1.92 -14.85
CA THR A 191 -5.50 -2.05 -15.75
C THR A 191 -6.56 -0.99 -15.43
N ARG A 192 -6.36 0.19 -16.03
CA ARG A 192 -7.30 1.31 -15.89
C ARG A 192 -8.38 1.21 -16.94
N ASP A 193 -9.63 1.20 -16.51
CA ASP A 193 -10.79 1.27 -17.36
C ASP A 193 -11.68 2.48 -17.03
N GLN A 194 -12.84 2.56 -17.65
CA GLN A 194 -13.80 3.65 -17.42
C GLN A 194 -14.26 3.78 -15.96
N GLU A 195 -14.04 2.75 -15.16
CA GLU A 195 -14.35 2.76 -13.74
C GLU A 195 -13.44 3.70 -12.94
N CYS A 196 -12.21 3.95 -13.38
CA CYS A 196 -11.25 4.78 -12.62
C CYS A 196 -11.20 6.25 -13.06
N ARG A 197 -11.94 6.65 -14.08
CA ARG A 197 -12.10 8.04 -14.59
C ARG A 197 -10.80 8.81 -14.84
N LEU A 198 -9.64 8.22 -14.65
CA LEU A 198 -8.31 8.82 -14.84
C LEU A 198 -8.13 10.19 -14.15
N LEU A 199 -8.69 10.37 -12.94
CA LEU A 199 -8.62 11.64 -12.20
C LEU A 199 -7.49 11.67 -11.18
N ASP A 200 -7.13 10.53 -10.59
CA ASP A 200 -6.04 10.39 -9.62
C ASP A 200 -5.26 9.10 -9.91
N ILE A 201 -3.95 9.11 -9.69
CA ILE A 201 -3.10 7.93 -9.83
C ILE A 201 -3.53 6.78 -8.91
N LEU A 202 -4.24 7.08 -7.82
CA LEU A 202 -4.75 6.13 -6.85
C LEU A 202 -6.17 5.64 -7.15
N ASP A 203 -6.84 6.13 -8.20
CA ASP A 203 -8.16 5.68 -8.59
C ASP A 203 -8.05 4.44 -9.48
N TRP A 204 -8.02 3.26 -8.87
CA TRP A 204 -7.84 2.00 -9.60
C TRP A 204 -9.17 1.29 -9.86
N ARG A 205 -10.07 1.30 -8.89
CA ARG A 205 -11.43 0.79 -9.03
C ARG A 205 -12.37 1.79 -8.40
N ALA A 206 -13.29 2.31 -9.20
CA ALA A 206 -14.25 3.25 -8.70
C ALA A 206 -15.15 2.61 -7.63
N PRO A 207 -15.58 3.41 -6.67
CA PRO A 207 -16.46 2.96 -5.58
C PRO A 207 -17.75 2.32 -6.05
N GLU A 208 -18.28 2.81 -7.17
CA GLU A 208 -19.53 2.38 -7.78
C GLU A 208 -19.42 1.03 -8.46
N THR A 209 -18.19 0.56 -8.69
CA THR A 209 -18.00 -0.73 -9.34
C THR A 209 -18.39 -1.86 -8.39
N GLN A 210 -18.97 -2.88 -8.96
CA GLN A 210 -19.23 -4.13 -8.25
C GLN A 210 -18.01 -5.07 -8.30
N SER A 211 -16.82 -4.51 -8.58
CA SER A 211 -15.56 -5.24 -8.52
C SER A 211 -15.36 -5.81 -7.13
N ARG A 212 -14.92 -7.06 -7.05
CA ARG A 212 -14.54 -7.72 -5.81
C ARG A 212 -13.05 -7.53 -5.48
N SER A 213 -12.34 -6.73 -6.29
CA SER A 213 -10.92 -6.45 -6.04
C SER A 213 -10.69 -5.91 -4.63
N PRO A 214 -9.69 -6.40 -3.91
CA PRO A 214 -9.34 -5.90 -2.58
C PRO A 214 -8.97 -4.40 -2.61
N SER A 215 -8.56 -3.86 -3.74
CA SER A 215 -8.25 -2.42 -3.91
C SER A 215 -9.45 -1.51 -3.68
N ARG A 216 -10.68 -2.01 -3.83
CA ARG A 216 -11.91 -1.23 -3.64
C ARG A 216 -12.04 -0.61 -2.25
N ASN A 217 -11.64 -1.37 -1.24
CA ASN A 217 -11.80 -0.98 0.17
C ASN A 217 -10.49 -0.43 0.79
N MET A 218 -9.46 -0.21 -0.03
CA MET A 218 -8.18 0.30 0.46
C MET A 218 -8.25 1.77 0.81
N SER A 219 -7.61 2.12 1.92
CA SER A 219 -7.34 3.51 2.27
C SER A 219 -6.36 4.15 1.27
N LYS A 220 -6.39 5.47 1.16
CA LYS A 220 -5.44 6.20 0.30
C LYS A 220 -3.97 5.93 0.68
N PRO A 221 -3.57 5.94 1.97
CA PRO A 221 -2.22 5.56 2.38
C PRO A 221 -1.81 4.15 1.95
N ASP A 222 -2.72 3.19 2.02
CA ASP A 222 -2.40 1.82 1.61
C ASP A 222 -2.17 1.72 0.09
N ARG A 223 -2.95 2.44 -0.72
CA ARG A 223 -2.72 2.51 -2.18
C ARG A 223 -1.36 3.16 -2.51
N VAL A 224 -1.00 4.22 -1.80
CA VAL A 224 0.34 4.83 -1.90
C VAL A 224 1.42 3.82 -1.56
N ARG A 225 1.22 3.04 -0.49
CA ARG A 225 2.16 1.99 -0.09
C ARG A 225 2.34 0.94 -1.18
N VAL A 226 1.25 0.48 -1.82
CA VAL A 226 1.32 -0.46 -2.95
C VAL A 226 2.16 0.11 -4.09
N ILE A 227 1.90 1.36 -4.52
CA ILE A 227 2.69 2.00 -5.58
C ILE A 227 4.16 2.05 -5.19
N ARG A 228 4.49 2.50 -3.97
CA ARG A 228 5.87 2.62 -3.51
C ARG A 228 6.58 1.26 -3.47
N LEU A 229 5.90 0.20 -3.04
CA LEU A 229 6.44 -1.16 -3.05
C LEU A 229 6.74 -1.63 -4.47
N LEU A 230 5.77 -1.53 -5.39
CA LEU A 230 5.91 -1.96 -6.77
C LEU A 230 6.98 -1.17 -7.53
N LEU A 231 7.15 0.11 -7.22
CA LEU A 231 8.21 0.96 -7.78
C LEU A 231 9.56 0.79 -7.06
N LYS A 232 9.70 -0.09 -6.07
CA LYS A 232 10.88 -0.20 -5.20
C LYS A 232 11.25 1.11 -4.48
N ALA A 233 10.31 2.03 -4.38
CA ALA A 233 10.45 3.28 -3.65
C ALA A 233 10.14 3.14 -2.15
N LEU A 234 9.80 1.95 -1.70
CA LEU A 234 9.68 1.54 -0.31
C LEU A 234 10.22 0.12 -0.20
N GLN A 235 11.36 -0.01 0.43
CA GLN A 235 11.99 -1.30 0.64
C GLN A 235 11.62 -1.84 2.03
N GLN A 236 11.42 -3.15 2.11
CA GLN A 236 11.11 -3.79 3.39
C GLN A 236 12.24 -3.61 4.39
N ASP A 237 13.47 -3.65 3.90
CA ASP A 237 14.65 -3.45 4.75
C ASP A 237 14.64 -2.09 5.47
N GLU A 238 14.10 -1.03 4.86
CA GLU A 238 13.87 0.27 5.53
C GLU A 238 12.87 0.12 6.68
N ILE A 239 11.75 -0.54 6.43
CA ILE A 239 10.70 -0.75 7.46
C ILE A 239 11.26 -1.58 8.61
N ASP A 240 12.00 -2.64 8.30
CA ASP A 240 12.55 -3.55 9.31
C ASP A 240 13.69 -2.88 10.09
N ALA A 241 14.53 -2.09 9.45
CA ALA A 241 15.55 -1.29 10.13
C ALA A 241 14.91 -0.26 11.09
N LEU A 242 13.86 0.45 10.66
CA LEU A 242 13.13 1.38 11.53
C LEU A 242 12.45 0.67 12.70
N ARG A 243 11.89 -0.53 12.47
CA ARG A 243 11.29 -1.34 13.53
C ARG A 243 12.34 -1.81 14.55
N ARG A 244 13.52 -2.26 14.09
CA ARG A 244 14.64 -2.61 14.96
C ARG A 244 15.15 -1.40 15.74
N ALA A 245 15.31 -0.24 15.08
CA ALA A 245 15.70 1.00 15.74
C ALA A 245 14.74 1.38 16.87
N LEU A 246 13.44 1.24 16.65
CA LEU A 246 12.42 1.50 17.67
C LEU A 246 12.51 0.50 18.84
N GLY A 247 12.80 -0.77 18.55
CA GLY A 247 13.08 -1.79 19.56
C GLY A 247 14.29 -1.42 20.43
N HIS A 248 15.42 -1.06 19.82
CA HIS A 248 16.63 -0.63 20.50
C HIS A 248 16.40 0.64 21.33
N LYS A 249 15.64 1.61 20.81
CA LYS A 249 15.27 2.80 21.59
C LYS A 249 14.50 2.43 22.86
N ARG A 250 13.51 1.54 22.78
CA ARG A 250 12.76 1.08 23.97
C ARG A 250 13.67 0.39 24.99
N ASN A 251 14.59 -0.46 24.51
CA ASN A 251 15.54 -1.14 25.36
C ASN A 251 16.50 -0.15 26.06
N ALA A 252 17.01 0.86 25.31
CA ALA A 252 17.85 1.90 25.88
C ALA A 252 17.12 2.71 26.97
N GLU A 253 15.88 3.12 26.69
CA GLU A 253 15.05 3.81 27.68
C GLU A 253 14.79 2.95 28.91
N GLU A 254 14.59 1.66 28.74
CA GLU A 254 14.41 0.73 29.87
C GLU A 254 15.70 0.58 30.68
N ALA A 255 16.86 0.43 30.02
CA ALA A 255 18.15 0.35 30.70
C ALA A 255 18.46 1.65 31.49
N ALA A 256 18.20 2.82 30.90
CA ALA A 256 18.36 4.10 31.57
C ALA A 256 17.47 4.22 32.81
N ARG A 257 16.22 3.76 32.74
CA ARG A 257 15.31 3.77 33.89
C ARG A 257 15.69 2.77 34.95
N ARG A 258 16.23 1.59 34.57
CA ARG A 258 16.78 0.62 35.52
C ARG A 258 18.00 1.22 36.22
N LYS A 259 18.91 1.85 35.49
CA LYS A 259 20.06 2.57 36.07
C LYS A 259 19.58 3.62 37.06
N GLN A 260 18.70 4.53 36.68
CA GLN A 260 18.20 5.61 37.53
C GLN A 260 17.56 5.07 38.84
N ARG A 261 16.89 3.94 38.75
CA ARG A 261 16.28 3.28 39.91
C ARG A 261 17.34 2.73 40.86
N VAL A 262 18.39 2.09 40.33
CA VAL A 262 19.49 1.56 41.15
C VAL A 262 20.33 2.69 41.73
N GLU A 263 20.58 3.77 40.98
CA GLU A 263 21.24 4.98 41.46
C GLU A 263 20.50 5.61 42.62
N TRP A 264 19.17 5.73 42.50
CA TRP A 264 18.35 6.25 43.58
C TRP A 264 18.47 5.37 44.86
N VAL A 265 18.43 4.05 44.72
CA VAL A 265 18.61 3.12 45.83
C VAL A 265 20.02 3.24 46.42
N ARG A 266 21.05 3.30 45.56
CA ARG A 266 22.45 3.49 46.01
C ARG A 266 22.62 4.80 46.77
N ASP A 267 22.07 5.91 46.26
CA ASP A 267 22.23 7.23 46.86
C ASP A 267 21.50 7.30 48.21
N ASP A 268 20.32 6.70 48.30
CA ASP A 268 19.59 6.59 49.57
C ASP A 268 20.33 5.75 50.58
N VAL A 269 20.91 4.63 50.16
CA VAL A 269 21.76 3.79 51.04
C VAL A 269 23.03 4.55 51.43
N ALA A 270 23.70 5.24 50.50
CA ALA A 270 24.89 6.03 50.81
C ALA A 270 24.59 7.15 51.80
N LYS A 271 23.48 7.86 51.61
CA LYS A 271 23.02 8.90 52.54
C LYS A 271 22.78 8.34 53.93
N ASN A 272 22.05 7.22 54.03
CA ASN A 272 21.78 6.58 55.31
C ASN A 272 23.07 6.14 56.02
N LEU A 273 24.07 5.62 55.29
CA LEU A 273 25.36 5.24 55.82
C LEU A 273 26.18 6.46 56.30
N GLN A 274 26.13 7.55 55.49
CA GLN A 274 26.79 8.82 55.83
C GLN A 274 26.17 9.47 57.07
N ASP A 275 24.84 9.53 57.16
CA ASP A 275 24.12 10.12 58.30
C ASP A 275 24.44 9.35 59.57
N MET A 276 24.62 8.02 59.50
CA MET A 276 24.86 7.17 60.64
C MET A 276 26.32 7.10 61.07
N PHE A 277 27.25 7.01 60.13
CA PHE A 277 28.67 6.76 60.39
C PHE A 277 29.58 7.91 60.00
N GLY A 278 29.10 8.94 59.31
CA GLY A 278 29.89 9.98 58.66
C GLY A 278 30.64 9.46 57.43
N GLY A 279 31.53 10.28 56.87
CA GLY A 279 32.31 9.94 55.69
C GLY A 279 31.74 10.56 54.39
N ASP A 280 32.53 10.65 53.34
CA ASP A 280 32.11 11.18 52.01
C ASP A 280 31.92 10.02 51.03
N PRO A 281 30.73 9.84 50.45
CA PRO A 281 30.47 8.78 49.46
C PRO A 281 31.34 8.85 48.20
N GLY A 282 31.97 10.01 47.92
CA GLY A 282 32.90 10.20 46.81
C GLY A 282 34.30 9.66 47.01
N GLU A 283 34.70 9.33 48.25
CA GLU A 283 36.03 8.82 48.53
C GLU A 283 36.09 7.29 48.50
N ASN A 284 37.06 6.71 47.80
CA ASN A 284 37.24 5.26 47.71
C ASN A 284 37.42 4.54 49.04
N THR A 285 37.92 5.24 50.04
CA THR A 285 38.14 4.71 51.42
C THR A 285 36.89 4.70 52.26
N THR A 286 35.85 5.42 51.87
CA THR A 286 34.61 5.53 52.67
C THR A 286 33.86 4.21 52.74
N PHE A 287 33.91 3.39 51.71
CA PHE A 287 33.30 2.06 51.75
C PHE A 287 33.90 1.16 52.86
N ASP A 288 35.22 1.09 52.96
CA ASP A 288 35.91 0.31 53.99
C ASP A 288 35.64 0.86 55.39
N PHE A 289 35.56 2.18 55.51
CA PHE A 289 35.17 2.86 56.73
C PHE A 289 33.74 2.48 57.15
N TRP A 290 32.78 2.55 56.23
CA TRP A 290 31.39 2.15 56.54
C TRP A 290 31.30 0.67 56.90
N ALA A 291 31.98 -0.20 56.19
CA ALA A 291 32.01 -1.64 56.47
C ALA A 291 32.61 -1.94 57.87
N GLY A 292 33.69 -1.25 58.22
CA GLY A 292 34.33 -1.36 59.52
C GLY A 292 33.44 -0.87 60.67
N LYS A 293 32.78 0.29 60.50
CA LYS A 293 31.85 0.84 61.48
C LYS A 293 30.60 -0.02 61.66
N ALA A 294 30.03 -0.50 60.55
CA ALA A 294 28.88 -1.40 60.59
C ALA A 294 29.21 -2.72 61.26
N THR A 295 30.41 -3.26 60.99
CA THR A 295 30.88 -4.50 61.65
C THR A 295 31.08 -4.29 63.16
N ALA A 296 31.67 -3.16 63.57
CA ALA A 296 31.83 -2.81 64.96
C ALA A 296 30.50 -2.59 65.68
N ALA A 297 29.54 -1.91 65.02
CA ALA A 297 28.18 -1.74 65.54
C ALA A 297 27.43 -3.07 65.62
N ALA A 298 27.58 -3.96 64.63
CA ALA A 298 26.98 -5.28 64.63
C ALA A 298 27.54 -6.19 65.74
N SER A 299 28.82 -6.02 66.11
CA SER A 299 29.44 -6.77 67.20
C SER A 299 28.92 -6.33 68.54
N ALA A 300 28.41 -5.11 68.68
CA ALA A 300 27.92 -4.56 69.92
C ALA A 300 26.49 -4.98 70.30
N GLU A 301 25.63 -5.24 69.28
CA GLU A 301 24.21 -5.55 69.55
C GLU A 301 23.65 -6.64 68.62
N GLN A 302 24.05 -7.85 68.82
CA GLN A 302 23.71 -9.01 67.98
C GLN A 302 22.24 -9.51 68.10
N LEU A 303 21.35 -8.83 68.77
CA LEU A 303 20.08 -9.42 69.22
C LEU A 303 18.78 -8.76 68.74
N ARG A 304 18.79 -7.75 67.88
CA ARG A 304 17.55 -7.01 67.52
C ARG A 304 17.23 -6.86 66.06
N ALA A 305 17.91 -7.51 65.16
CA ALA A 305 17.63 -7.40 63.74
C ALA A 305 16.40 -8.24 63.32
N ASP A 306 15.42 -7.62 62.70
CA ASP A 306 14.36 -8.36 62.01
C ASP A 306 14.94 -8.99 60.72
N PRO A 307 15.19 -10.30 60.68
CA PRO A 307 15.83 -10.93 59.50
C PRO A 307 14.94 -10.91 58.25
N GLN A 308 13.68 -10.50 58.38
CA GLN A 308 12.74 -10.46 57.27
C GLN A 308 12.62 -9.07 56.62
N ILE A 309 13.21 -8.00 57.19
CA ILE A 309 12.99 -6.64 56.70
C ILE A 309 13.59 -6.40 55.31
N ASP A 310 14.72 -7.05 55.03
CA ASP A 310 15.38 -6.94 53.72
C ASP A 310 14.62 -7.68 52.61
N GLN A 311 13.97 -8.81 52.97
CA GLN A 311 13.10 -9.52 52.04
C GLN A 311 11.84 -8.70 51.70
N LYS A 312 11.22 -8.09 52.71
CA LYS A 312 10.06 -7.19 52.53
C LYS A 312 10.38 -5.99 51.66
N LEU A 313 11.59 -5.44 51.75
CA LEU A 313 12.06 -4.35 50.90
C LEU A 313 12.20 -4.79 49.44
N GLN A 314 12.73 -5.98 49.18
CA GLN A 314 12.87 -6.52 47.83
C GLN A 314 11.51 -6.79 47.17
N GLU A 315 10.56 -7.35 47.90
CA GLU A 315 9.20 -7.62 47.44
C GLU A 315 8.47 -6.31 47.04
N ALA A 316 8.59 -5.29 47.86
CA ALA A 316 8.01 -3.98 47.61
C ALA A 316 8.66 -3.28 46.39
N ALA A 317 9.98 -3.38 46.22
CA ALA A 317 10.69 -2.85 45.07
C ALA A 317 10.27 -3.55 43.77
N LYS A 318 10.03 -4.87 43.84
CA LYS A 318 9.50 -5.63 42.70
C LYS A 318 8.11 -5.16 42.33
N LEU A 319 7.23 -4.95 43.31
CA LEU A 319 5.87 -4.47 43.05
C LEU A 319 5.87 -3.10 42.35
N VAL A 320 6.72 -2.17 42.80
CA VAL A 320 6.89 -0.86 42.12
C VAL A 320 7.31 -1.03 40.66
N LYS A 321 8.22 -1.96 40.39
CA LYS A 321 8.70 -2.23 39.05
C LYS A 321 7.60 -2.82 38.14
N ASP A 322 6.81 -3.74 38.67
CA ASP A 322 5.75 -4.41 37.91
C ASP A 322 4.63 -3.40 37.58
N GLU A 323 4.23 -2.57 38.54
CA GLU A 323 3.24 -1.50 38.36
C GLU A 323 3.71 -0.41 37.35
N ASP A 324 5.00 -0.04 37.37
CA ASP A 324 5.58 0.89 36.39
C ASP A 324 5.58 0.28 34.97
N GLY A 325 5.77 -1.04 34.87
CA GLY A 325 5.68 -1.78 33.61
C GLY A 325 4.26 -1.79 33.05
N GLU A 326 3.26 -2.05 33.89
CA GLU A 326 1.85 -2.04 33.48
C GLU A 326 1.41 -0.63 33.02
N LEU A 327 1.79 0.39 33.78
CA LEU A 327 1.49 1.78 33.40
C LEU A 327 2.02 2.11 31.99
N ARG A 328 3.25 1.72 31.69
CA ARG A 328 3.85 2.01 30.37
C ARG A 328 3.13 1.34 29.24
N ILE A 329 2.68 0.11 29.39
CA ILE A 329 1.93 -0.59 28.33
C ILE A 329 0.70 0.23 27.94
N VAL A 330 -0.04 0.70 28.95
CA VAL A 330 -1.27 1.47 28.72
C VAL A 330 -0.96 2.87 28.14
N GLU A 331 0.06 3.55 28.65
CA GLU A 331 0.45 4.89 28.16
C GLU A 331 0.99 4.85 26.72
N ASN A 332 1.76 3.83 26.35
CA ASN A 332 2.22 3.66 24.97
C ASN A 332 1.03 3.47 24.02
N ARG A 333 0.06 2.64 24.41
CA ARG A 333 -1.13 2.42 23.55
C ARG A 333 -1.97 3.68 23.41
N LEU A 334 -2.14 4.46 24.46
CA LEU A 334 -2.80 5.77 24.39
C LEU A 334 -2.08 6.71 23.42
N THR A 335 -0.76 6.73 23.48
CA THR A 335 0.06 7.57 22.57
C THR A 335 -0.12 7.16 21.11
N GLU A 336 -0.16 5.85 20.82
CA GLU A 336 -0.44 5.36 19.47
C GLU A 336 -1.83 5.80 18.97
N ILE A 337 -2.85 5.68 19.82
CA ILE A 337 -4.22 6.09 19.51
C ILE A 337 -4.28 7.61 19.27
N ASP A 338 -3.63 8.40 20.13
CA ASP A 338 -3.58 9.86 20.03
C ASP A 338 -2.88 10.32 18.73
N ALA A 339 -1.93 9.55 18.23
CA ALA A 339 -1.29 9.82 16.93
C ALA A 339 -2.21 9.46 15.75
N THR A 340 -2.99 8.37 15.87
CA THR A 340 -3.81 7.85 14.76
C THR A 340 -5.13 8.62 14.58
N ILE A 341 -5.73 9.12 15.65
CA ILE A 341 -7.01 9.85 15.58
C ILE A 341 -6.95 11.07 14.64
N PRO A 342 -5.92 11.94 14.66
CA PRO A 342 -5.84 13.08 13.75
C PRO A 342 -5.82 12.70 12.27
N GLU A 343 -5.19 11.58 11.93
CA GLU A 343 -5.14 11.06 10.55
C GLU A 343 -6.54 10.62 10.08
N ILE A 344 -7.26 9.90 10.96
CA ILE A 344 -8.64 9.51 10.68
C ILE A 344 -9.55 10.73 10.62
N ASP A 345 -9.36 11.72 11.50
CA ASP A 345 -10.11 12.97 11.46
C ASP A 345 -9.88 13.77 10.17
N ALA A 346 -8.66 13.73 9.63
CA ALA A 346 -8.36 14.31 8.32
C ALA A 346 -9.12 13.57 7.20
N THR A 347 -9.17 12.25 7.28
CA THR A 347 -9.92 11.41 6.33
C THR A 347 -11.42 11.70 6.41
N ILE A 348 -11.99 11.77 7.61
CA ILE A 348 -13.41 12.11 7.81
C ILE A 348 -13.71 13.50 7.24
N ARG A 349 -12.90 14.53 7.55
CA ARG A 349 -13.09 15.88 7.00
C ARG A 349 -13.06 15.90 5.47
N ALA A 350 -12.20 15.09 4.85
CA ALA A 350 -12.17 14.98 3.39
C ALA A 350 -13.47 14.38 2.85
N LEU A 351 -13.97 13.34 3.52
CA LEU A 351 -15.23 12.68 3.17
C LEU A 351 -16.46 13.55 3.48
N ASP A 352 -16.43 14.34 4.54
CA ASP A 352 -17.47 15.35 4.88
C ASP A 352 -17.68 16.37 3.76
N VAL A 353 -16.63 16.68 3.00
CA VAL A 353 -16.72 17.55 1.81
C VAL A 353 -17.21 16.78 0.59
N GLN A 354 -16.73 15.54 0.42
CA GLN A 354 -17.05 14.75 -0.78
C GLN A 354 -18.48 14.19 -0.78
N VAL A 355 -18.97 13.73 0.38
CA VAL A 355 -20.33 13.18 0.50
C VAL A 355 -21.43 14.18 0.14
N PRO A 356 -21.45 15.44 0.66
CA PRO A 356 -22.44 16.42 0.26
C PRO A 356 -22.34 16.80 -1.21
N ARG A 357 -21.12 16.87 -1.77
CA ARG A 357 -20.91 17.16 -3.19
C ARG A 357 -21.46 16.02 -4.05
N ALA A 358 -21.11 14.78 -3.74
CA ALA A 358 -21.67 13.63 -4.45
C ALA A 358 -23.18 13.51 -4.27
N ALA A 359 -23.74 13.96 -3.14
CA ALA A 359 -25.17 14.00 -2.91
C ALA A 359 -25.86 15.06 -3.79
N ALA A 360 -25.25 16.24 -3.94
CA ALA A 360 -25.72 17.27 -4.85
C ALA A 360 -25.64 16.79 -6.31
N ASP A 361 -24.51 16.22 -6.71
CA ASP A 361 -24.31 15.66 -8.05
C ASP A 361 -25.33 14.56 -8.37
N ALA A 362 -25.64 13.70 -7.39
CA ALA A 362 -26.66 12.66 -7.51
C ALA A 362 -28.08 13.26 -7.57
N GLN A 363 -28.34 14.34 -6.86
CA GLN A 363 -29.62 15.03 -6.88
C GLN A 363 -29.81 15.79 -8.19
N ASP A 364 -28.78 16.49 -8.66
CA ASP A 364 -28.79 17.17 -9.95
C ASP A 364 -28.96 16.18 -11.11
N ALA A 365 -28.35 14.99 -11.00
CA ALA A 365 -28.50 13.92 -11.98
C ALA A 365 -29.87 13.25 -11.95
N SER A 366 -30.65 13.40 -10.88
CA SER A 366 -31.98 12.78 -10.70
C SER A 366 -33.12 13.52 -11.40
N ASP A 367 -32.88 14.72 -11.92
CA ASP A 367 -33.93 15.48 -12.60
C ASP A 367 -34.31 14.78 -13.91
N PRO A 368 -35.58 14.34 -14.06
CA PRO A 368 -36.02 13.62 -15.24
C PRO A 368 -36.14 14.49 -16.49
N LEU A 369 -36.00 15.79 -16.35
CA LEU A 369 -36.13 16.77 -17.43
C LEU A 369 -34.81 17.48 -17.72
N CYS A 370 -34.51 17.70 -18.99
CA CYS A 370 -33.37 18.50 -19.39
C CYS A 370 -33.50 19.96 -18.91
N PRO A 371 -32.54 20.52 -18.15
CA PRO A 371 -32.64 21.87 -17.62
C PRO A 371 -32.62 22.96 -18.72
N THR A 372 -32.24 22.62 -19.96
CA THR A 372 -32.13 23.56 -21.07
C THR A 372 -33.36 23.54 -21.99
N CYS A 373 -33.94 22.39 -22.26
CA CYS A 373 -35.06 22.25 -23.20
C CYS A 373 -36.35 21.69 -22.59
N GLY A 374 -36.33 21.18 -21.35
CA GLY A 374 -37.50 20.66 -20.65
C GLY A 374 -37.98 19.28 -21.15
N GLU A 375 -37.28 18.64 -22.06
CA GLU A 375 -37.66 17.31 -22.53
C GLU A 375 -37.13 16.19 -21.62
N PRO A 376 -37.79 15.00 -21.61
CA PRO A 376 -37.33 13.86 -20.82
C PRO A 376 -35.88 13.46 -21.17
N MET A 377 -35.07 13.29 -20.17
CA MET A 377 -33.68 12.88 -20.33
C MET A 377 -33.59 11.45 -20.91
N PRO A 378 -32.66 11.20 -21.83
CA PRO A 378 -32.51 9.89 -22.46
C PRO A 378 -32.02 8.82 -21.45
N PRO A 379 -32.16 7.51 -21.75
CA PRO A 379 -31.75 6.41 -20.85
C PRO A 379 -30.31 6.48 -20.32
N ARG A 380 -29.42 7.22 -21.00
CA ARG A 380 -28.07 7.53 -20.51
C ARG A 380 -28.05 8.36 -19.22
N ALA A 381 -29.04 9.21 -19.03
CA ALA A 381 -29.13 10.01 -17.80
C ALA A 381 -29.46 9.11 -16.59
N GLN A 382 -30.27 8.06 -16.79
CA GLN A 382 -30.54 7.08 -15.75
C GLN A 382 -29.27 6.31 -15.35
N GLN A 383 -28.46 5.91 -16.34
CA GLN A 383 -27.20 5.21 -16.09
C GLN A 383 -26.18 6.11 -15.37
N PHE A 384 -26.15 7.40 -15.73
CA PHE A 384 -25.34 8.39 -15.02
C PHE A 384 -25.85 8.61 -13.59
N PHE A 385 -27.17 8.71 -13.40
CA PHE A 385 -27.77 8.79 -12.07
C PHE A 385 -27.41 7.58 -11.20
N ASP A 386 -27.53 6.36 -11.75
CA ASP A 386 -27.17 5.14 -11.03
C ASP A 386 -25.70 5.12 -10.62
N GLN A 387 -24.80 5.64 -11.48
CA GLN A 387 -23.37 5.81 -11.16
C GLN A 387 -23.15 6.84 -10.05
N GLN A 388 -23.87 7.98 -10.08
CA GLN A 388 -23.77 9.00 -9.03
C GLN A 388 -24.31 8.48 -7.69
N VAL A 389 -25.42 7.75 -7.72
CA VAL A 389 -25.99 7.10 -6.54
C VAL A 389 -25.04 6.05 -5.96
N ALA A 390 -24.39 5.25 -6.82
CA ALA A 390 -23.41 4.26 -6.38
C ALA A 390 -22.16 4.91 -5.78
N LEU A 391 -21.67 6.00 -6.38
CA LEU A 391 -20.59 6.81 -5.80
C LEU A 391 -20.96 7.35 -4.43
N LEU A 392 -22.12 7.98 -4.33
CA LEU A 392 -22.63 8.50 -3.06
C LEU A 392 -22.73 7.41 -2.00
N THR A 393 -23.25 6.24 -2.38
CA THR A 393 -23.39 5.09 -1.47
C THR A 393 -22.03 4.68 -0.92
N ARG A 394 -21.02 4.52 -1.80
CA ARG A 394 -19.68 4.15 -1.36
C ARG A 394 -19.03 5.22 -0.50
N LEU A 395 -19.08 6.49 -0.89
CA LEU A 395 -18.53 7.57 -0.08
C LEU A 395 -19.16 7.60 1.33
N ARG A 396 -20.48 7.30 1.42
CA ARG A 396 -21.16 7.15 2.71
C ARG A 396 -20.68 5.93 3.50
N GLU A 397 -20.44 4.80 2.82
CA GLU A 397 -19.88 3.62 3.47
C GLU A 397 -18.45 3.88 3.98
N ASP A 398 -17.59 4.50 3.16
CA ASP A 398 -16.23 4.82 3.55
C ASP A 398 -16.19 5.85 4.68
N HIS A 399 -17.09 6.86 4.63
CA HIS A 399 -17.32 7.78 5.74
C HIS A 399 -17.77 7.04 7.00
N GLY A 400 -18.76 6.15 6.86
CA GLY A 400 -19.26 5.32 7.97
C GLY A 400 -18.14 4.49 8.61
N LYS A 401 -17.33 3.81 7.80
CA LYS A 401 -16.17 3.03 8.28
C LYS A 401 -15.12 3.88 8.98
N ALA A 402 -14.83 5.07 8.44
CA ALA A 402 -13.88 6.00 9.06
C ALA A 402 -14.43 6.50 10.41
N VAL A 403 -15.70 6.87 10.46
CA VAL A 403 -16.40 7.29 11.71
C VAL A 403 -16.44 6.14 12.71
N GLU A 404 -16.76 4.92 12.26
CA GLU A 404 -16.79 3.73 13.12
C GLU A 404 -15.40 3.42 13.68
N ARG A 405 -14.36 3.43 12.83
CA ARG A 405 -12.96 3.26 13.26
C ARG A 405 -12.55 4.33 14.25
N ARG A 406 -12.87 5.59 13.98
CA ARG A 406 -12.65 6.70 14.92
C ARG A 406 -13.38 6.47 16.24
N SER A 407 -14.67 6.11 16.16
CA SER A 407 -15.48 5.81 17.33
C SER A 407 -14.90 4.64 18.15
N GLY A 408 -14.42 3.60 17.45
CA GLY A 408 -13.72 2.47 18.08
C GLY A 408 -12.48 2.93 18.83
N LEU A 409 -11.62 3.72 18.19
CA LEU A 409 -10.40 4.26 18.83
C LEU A 409 -10.73 5.22 19.99
N LEU A 410 -11.76 6.05 19.86
CA LEU A 410 -12.20 6.91 20.94
C LEU A 410 -12.74 6.11 22.13
N LYS A 411 -13.50 5.04 21.89
CA LYS A 411 -13.97 4.14 22.94
C LYS A 411 -12.79 3.43 23.61
N GLU A 412 -11.84 2.94 22.80
CA GLU A 412 -10.60 2.34 23.31
C GLU A 412 -9.80 3.36 24.13
N GLN A 413 -9.64 4.59 23.63
CA GLN A 413 -8.98 5.68 24.35
C GLN A 413 -9.71 5.97 25.68
N GLN A 414 -11.04 6.07 25.64
CA GLN A 414 -11.85 6.31 26.84
C GLN A 414 -11.74 5.15 27.84
N ALA A 415 -11.64 3.92 27.37
CA ALA A 415 -11.46 2.75 28.23
C ALA A 415 -10.03 2.70 28.83
N LEU A 416 -9.01 3.10 28.03
CA LEU A 416 -7.62 3.11 28.49
C LEU A 416 -7.29 4.25 29.46
N LYS A 417 -7.96 5.41 29.36
CA LYS A 417 -7.76 6.54 30.28
C LYS A 417 -7.99 6.16 31.75
N PRO A 418 -9.09 5.52 32.14
CA PRO A 418 -9.26 5.06 33.52
C PRO A 418 -8.27 3.95 33.90
N ALA A 419 -7.88 3.08 32.95
CA ALA A 419 -6.86 2.06 33.20
C ALA A 419 -5.49 2.71 33.48
N ALA A 420 -5.10 3.73 32.72
CA ALA A 420 -3.87 4.49 33.00
C ALA A 420 -3.92 5.21 34.35
N ALA A 421 -5.08 5.78 34.69
CA ALA A 421 -5.26 6.43 36.00
C ALA A 421 -5.16 5.42 37.16
N LEU A 422 -5.75 4.24 36.99
CA LEU A 422 -5.63 3.15 37.98
C LEU A 422 -4.19 2.66 38.09
N ALA A 423 -3.50 2.42 36.97
CA ALA A 423 -2.10 2.00 36.97
C ALA A 423 -1.18 3.06 37.63
N ARG A 424 -1.41 4.37 37.36
CA ARG A 424 -0.71 5.46 38.05
C ARG A 424 -0.98 5.44 39.55
N GLN A 425 -2.24 5.27 39.94
CA GLN A 425 -2.61 5.21 41.35
C GLN A 425 -2.00 3.97 42.03
N SER A 426 -1.97 2.82 41.37
CA SER A 426 -1.34 1.62 41.83
C SER A 426 0.16 1.83 42.01
N LEU A 427 0.82 2.38 40.99
CA LEU A 427 2.24 2.74 41.05
C LEU A 427 2.55 3.70 42.24
N GLU A 428 1.74 4.75 42.43
CA GLU A 428 1.94 5.69 43.54
C GLU A 428 1.69 5.02 44.90
N ARG A 429 0.72 4.10 44.98
CA ARG A 429 0.52 3.29 46.22
C ARG A 429 1.70 2.37 46.48
N ALA A 430 2.21 1.70 45.42
CA ALA A 430 3.36 0.82 45.54
C ALA A 430 4.61 1.60 45.98
N LYS A 431 4.85 2.80 45.40
CA LYS A 431 5.95 3.70 45.84
C LYS A 431 5.81 4.15 47.30
N ALA A 432 4.60 4.49 47.71
CA ALA A 432 4.34 4.89 49.12
C ALA A 432 4.60 3.73 50.12
N ALA A 433 4.17 2.52 49.75
CA ALA A 433 4.42 1.33 50.58
C ALA A 433 5.93 1.01 50.66
N PHE A 434 6.64 1.10 49.53
CA PHE A 434 8.09 0.93 49.49
C PHE A 434 8.81 1.92 50.42
N LYS A 435 8.44 3.19 50.32
CA LYS A 435 9.02 4.24 51.20
C LYS A 435 8.74 4.00 52.67
N THR A 436 7.52 3.54 53.02
CA THR A 436 7.17 3.22 54.42
C THR A 436 8.02 2.07 54.95
N LEU A 437 8.27 1.04 54.14
CA LEU A 437 9.15 -0.08 54.49
C LEU A 437 10.61 0.36 54.59
N GLU A 438 11.05 1.28 53.72
CA GLU A 438 12.39 1.87 53.77
C GLU A 438 12.61 2.69 55.01
N ASP A 439 11.62 3.54 55.41
CA ASP A 439 11.64 4.31 56.64
C ASP A 439 11.65 3.36 57.86
N ALA A 440 10.89 2.27 57.83
CA ALA A 440 10.90 1.25 58.87
C ALA A 440 12.24 0.49 58.93
N ALA A 441 12.84 0.19 57.75
CA ALA A 441 14.16 -0.40 57.63
C ALA A 441 15.25 0.54 58.15
N VAL A 442 15.15 1.84 57.83
CA VAL A 442 16.06 2.86 58.35
C VAL A 442 15.94 2.93 59.88
N LYS A 443 14.72 3.00 60.40
CA LYS A 443 14.49 2.98 61.86
C LYS A 443 14.99 1.69 62.51
N SER A 444 14.76 0.54 61.88
CA SER A 444 15.29 -0.75 62.34
C SER A 444 16.81 -0.76 62.33
N ARG A 445 17.43 -0.15 61.29
CA ARG A 445 18.88 -0.02 61.15
C ARG A 445 19.50 1.00 62.13
N GLU A 446 18.77 2.09 62.43
CA GLU A 446 19.16 3.01 63.49
C GLU A 446 19.13 2.31 64.84
N ALA A 447 18.08 1.51 65.11
CA ALA A 447 18.00 0.66 66.26
C ALA A 447 19.06 -0.47 66.25
N LEU A 448 19.43 -0.87 64.99
CA LEU A 448 20.44 -1.88 64.70
C LEU A 448 21.83 -1.30 64.41
N ALA A 449 22.01 0.02 64.54
CA ALA A 449 23.35 0.63 64.46
C ALA A 449 24.33 -0.02 65.38
N SER A 450 23.82 -0.51 66.45
CA SER A 450 24.48 -1.42 67.36
C SER A 450 24.44 -2.88 66.88
N ALA A 451 23.73 -3.23 65.83
CA ALA A 451 23.60 -4.61 65.38
C ALA A 451 23.99 -4.76 63.89
N SER A 452 24.09 -5.96 63.44
CA SER A 452 24.63 -6.35 62.12
C SER A 452 23.91 -5.83 60.86
N GLY A 453 22.81 -5.02 60.98
CA GLY A 453 22.00 -4.55 59.82
C GLY A 453 22.79 -3.75 58.79
N TYR A 454 23.64 -2.83 59.21
CA TYR A 454 24.46 -2.01 58.30
C TYR A 454 25.58 -2.79 57.58
N VAL A 455 26.03 -3.92 58.14
CA VAL A 455 26.98 -4.81 57.46
C VAL A 455 26.40 -5.37 56.17
N THR A 456 25.11 -5.65 56.17
CA THR A 456 24.43 -6.12 54.94
C THR A 456 24.33 -5.02 53.89
N LEU A 457 24.06 -3.76 54.28
CA LEU A 457 24.01 -2.61 53.38
C LEU A 457 25.38 -2.30 52.77
N THR A 458 26.44 -2.29 53.59
CA THR A 458 27.80 -2.08 53.09
C THR A 458 28.22 -3.18 52.13
N LYS A 459 27.84 -4.45 52.33
CA LYS A 459 28.12 -5.53 51.38
C LYS A 459 27.37 -5.36 50.04
N ARG A 460 26.17 -4.79 50.03
CA ARG A 460 25.37 -4.57 48.81
C ARG A 460 25.76 -3.32 48.02
N TYR A 461 26.43 -2.37 48.67
CA TYR A 461 26.81 -1.14 47.98
C TYR A 461 27.68 -1.37 46.71
N PRO A 462 28.70 -2.24 46.72
CA PRO A 462 29.43 -2.62 45.51
C PRO A 462 28.53 -3.30 44.44
N GLU A 463 27.52 -4.09 44.86
CA GLU A 463 26.59 -4.73 43.93
C GLU A 463 25.76 -3.69 43.16
N TYR A 464 25.29 -2.64 43.85
CA TYR A 464 24.59 -1.53 43.17
C TYR A 464 25.51 -0.80 42.21
N LEU A 465 26.78 -0.58 42.52
CA LEU A 465 27.74 0.03 41.62
C LEU A 465 27.96 -0.84 40.37
N ALA A 466 28.03 -2.14 40.55
CA ALA A 466 28.14 -3.08 39.42
C ALA A 466 26.87 -3.09 38.54
N GLU A 467 25.68 -3.07 39.14
CA GLU A 467 24.42 -2.99 38.40
C GLU A 467 24.26 -1.67 37.64
N ILE A 468 24.64 -0.54 38.25
CA ILE A 468 24.66 0.77 37.56
C ILE A 468 25.58 0.72 36.34
N THR A 469 26.79 0.18 36.55
CA THR A 469 27.77 0.04 35.43
C THR A 469 27.21 -0.85 34.31
N LYS A 470 26.57 -1.95 34.67
CA LYS A 470 25.92 -2.85 33.72
C LYS A 470 24.82 -2.15 32.95
N HIS A 471 23.90 -1.47 33.63
CA HIS A 471 22.79 -0.77 32.96
C HIS A 471 23.27 0.41 32.13
N GLU A 472 24.33 1.10 32.52
CA GLU A 472 24.97 2.11 31.70
C GLU A 472 25.55 1.52 30.41
N ALA A 473 26.26 0.39 30.50
CA ALA A 473 26.78 -0.31 29.33
C ALA A 473 25.65 -0.82 28.41
N ASP A 474 24.58 -1.34 28.98
CA ASP A 474 23.39 -1.75 28.23
C ASP A 474 22.74 -0.57 27.52
N HIS A 475 22.56 0.57 28.20
CA HIS A 475 22.03 1.79 27.60
C HIS A 475 22.89 2.28 26.43
N GLN A 476 24.20 2.37 26.61
CA GLN A 476 25.12 2.80 25.55
C GLN A 476 25.12 1.84 24.36
N ARG A 477 25.08 0.53 24.60
CA ARG A 477 25.00 -0.48 23.55
C ARG A 477 23.72 -0.35 22.72
N GLU A 478 22.58 -0.24 23.37
CA GLU A 478 21.28 -0.11 22.72
C GLU A 478 21.14 1.22 21.97
N THR A 479 21.64 2.31 22.54
CA THR A 479 21.69 3.63 21.84
C THR A 479 22.55 3.58 20.59
N ALA A 480 23.72 2.93 20.66
CA ALA A 480 24.56 2.75 19.49
C ALA A 480 23.93 1.84 18.42
N ALA A 481 23.16 0.83 18.84
CA ALA A 481 22.41 -0.04 17.94
C ALA A 481 21.25 0.72 17.28
N GLU A 482 20.50 1.54 18.02
CA GLU A 482 19.46 2.43 17.45
C GLU A 482 20.05 3.34 16.37
N ALA A 483 21.16 4.00 16.66
CA ALA A 483 21.81 4.90 15.72
C ALA A 483 22.26 4.18 14.42
N ARG A 484 22.79 2.96 14.54
CA ARG A 484 23.16 2.13 13.38
C ARG A 484 21.96 1.76 12.53
N GLU A 485 20.87 1.30 13.14
CA GLU A 485 19.67 0.93 12.41
C GLU A 485 19.01 2.15 11.74
N ARG A 486 19.01 3.32 12.38
CA ARG A 486 18.54 4.57 11.76
C ARG A 486 19.41 4.99 10.58
N SER A 487 20.71 4.84 10.68
CA SER A 487 21.63 5.13 9.58
C SER A 487 21.41 4.17 8.40
N ALA A 488 21.22 2.88 8.69
CA ALA A 488 20.88 1.89 7.67
C ALA A 488 19.57 2.23 6.96
N ALA A 489 18.51 2.56 7.72
CA ALA A 489 17.24 3.00 7.16
C ALA A 489 17.38 4.27 6.30
N ALA A 490 18.22 5.22 6.71
CA ALA A 490 18.48 6.44 5.94
C ALA A 490 19.21 6.14 4.63
N SER A 491 20.19 5.24 4.63
CA SER A 491 20.87 4.79 3.40
C SER A 491 19.92 4.12 2.43
N ILE A 492 19.10 3.19 2.93
CA ILE A 492 18.09 2.50 2.11
C ILE A 492 17.09 3.51 1.53
N ARG A 493 16.64 4.49 2.33
CA ARG A 493 15.76 5.56 1.86
C ARG A 493 16.41 6.43 0.79
N GLN A 494 17.71 6.68 0.88
CA GLN A 494 18.45 7.44 -0.12
C GLN A 494 18.51 6.71 -1.46
N GLU A 495 18.63 5.38 -1.46
CA GLU A 495 18.49 4.56 -2.67
C GLU A 495 17.06 4.64 -3.24
N ALA A 496 16.04 4.58 -2.38
CA ALA A 496 14.65 4.75 -2.78
C ALA A 496 14.35 6.17 -3.31
N GLN A 497 15.00 7.21 -2.78
CA GLN A 497 14.89 8.56 -3.30
C GLN A 497 15.46 8.65 -4.72
N GLY A 498 16.56 7.99 -5.01
CA GLY A 498 17.09 7.87 -6.38
C GLY A 498 16.10 7.25 -7.36
N ILE A 499 15.27 6.28 -6.94
CA ILE A 499 14.19 5.73 -7.76
C ILE A 499 13.09 6.76 -8.00
N VAL A 500 12.70 7.52 -6.98
CA VAL A 500 11.67 8.58 -7.11
C VAL A 500 12.18 9.72 -7.99
N GLU A 501 13.43 10.11 -7.85
CA GLU A 501 14.08 11.10 -8.71
C GLU A 501 14.15 10.63 -10.16
N ARG A 502 14.50 9.35 -10.38
CA ARG A 502 14.47 8.77 -11.73
C ARG A 502 13.05 8.72 -12.30
N LEU A 503 12.07 8.29 -11.51
CA LEU A 503 10.65 8.33 -11.91
C LEU A 503 10.22 9.77 -12.24
N SER A 504 10.62 10.74 -11.44
CA SER A 504 10.35 12.16 -11.67
C SER A 504 10.97 12.67 -12.97
N SER A 505 12.21 12.28 -13.25
CA SER A 505 12.88 12.58 -14.51
C SER A 505 12.11 11.97 -15.70
N LEU A 506 11.77 10.67 -15.64
CA LEU A 506 11.00 9.97 -16.67
C LEU A 506 9.60 10.56 -16.85
N PHE A 507 8.93 10.94 -15.76
CA PHE A 507 7.64 11.62 -15.79
C PHE A 507 7.76 12.99 -16.46
N GLY A 508 8.76 13.78 -16.10
CA GLY A 508 9.03 15.07 -16.73
C GLY A 508 9.32 14.94 -18.23
N MET A 509 10.07 13.92 -18.63
CA MET A 509 10.31 13.61 -20.05
C MET A 509 9.01 13.22 -20.76
N THR A 510 8.21 12.34 -20.15
CA THR A 510 6.90 11.92 -20.68
C THR A 510 5.98 13.11 -20.86
N ILE A 511 5.89 14.02 -19.89
CA ILE A 511 5.06 15.23 -19.97
C ILE A 511 5.53 16.14 -21.11
N ARG A 512 6.83 16.42 -21.21
CA ARG A 512 7.38 17.25 -22.32
C ARG A 512 7.16 16.61 -23.69
N PHE A 513 7.19 15.28 -23.76
CA PHE A 513 6.87 14.56 -24.98
C PHE A 513 5.39 14.70 -25.35
N LEU A 514 4.49 14.47 -24.39
CA LEU A 514 3.04 14.54 -24.64
C LEU A 514 2.56 15.98 -24.88
N VAL A 515 3.17 16.96 -24.24
CA VAL A 515 2.84 18.39 -24.32
C VAL A 515 4.13 19.20 -24.52
N PRO A 516 4.64 19.33 -25.74
CA PRO A 516 5.93 19.99 -26.00
C PRO A 516 5.99 21.47 -25.66
N GLU A 517 4.85 22.16 -25.68
CA GLU A 517 4.80 23.61 -25.51
C GLU A 517 4.74 23.97 -24.01
N GLY A 518 5.92 24.10 -23.38
CA GLY A 518 6.06 24.69 -22.04
C GLY A 518 5.57 23.86 -20.86
N ALA A 519 5.30 22.56 -21.07
CA ALA A 519 4.90 21.68 -19.99
C ALA A 519 6.11 21.17 -19.20
N GLN A 520 6.00 21.19 -17.87
CA GLN A 520 6.96 20.59 -16.96
C GLN A 520 6.25 19.60 -16.06
N GLY A 521 6.90 18.46 -15.82
CA GLY A 521 6.40 17.42 -14.93
C GLY A 521 7.44 17.02 -13.89
N SER A 522 7.00 16.74 -12.68
CA SER A 522 7.81 16.15 -11.63
C SER A 522 6.98 15.22 -10.75
N VAL A 523 7.64 14.27 -10.11
CA VAL A 523 7.02 13.41 -9.09
C VAL A 523 7.65 13.75 -7.76
N GLN A 524 6.84 14.08 -6.77
CA GLN A 524 7.26 14.39 -5.42
C GLN A 524 6.86 13.26 -4.47
N LEU A 525 7.78 12.88 -3.61
CA LEU A 525 7.50 12.01 -2.47
C LEU A 525 7.48 12.88 -1.21
N ASN A 526 6.34 12.94 -0.54
CA ASN A 526 6.18 13.64 0.71
C ASN A 526 5.40 12.78 1.73
N GLU A 527 5.07 13.34 2.87
CA GLU A 527 4.31 12.66 3.92
C GLU A 527 2.94 12.17 3.45
N ASN A 528 2.35 12.83 2.44
CA ASN A 528 1.05 12.46 1.86
C ASN A 528 1.16 11.42 0.73
N GLY A 529 2.36 11.07 0.31
CA GLY A 529 2.63 10.03 -0.68
C GLY A 529 3.32 10.51 -1.95
N ILE A 530 3.10 9.77 -3.04
CA ILE A 530 3.64 10.07 -4.37
C ILE A 530 2.67 11.01 -5.07
N LEU A 531 3.16 12.18 -5.46
CA LEU A 531 2.37 13.23 -6.09
C LEU A 531 2.99 13.62 -7.44
N PRO A 532 2.38 13.25 -8.58
CA PRO A 532 2.74 13.80 -9.87
C PRO A 532 2.23 15.25 -9.96
N VAL A 533 3.14 16.15 -10.29
CA VAL A 533 2.88 17.59 -10.45
C VAL A 533 3.14 17.97 -11.90
N VAL A 534 2.21 18.66 -12.52
CA VAL A 534 2.35 19.19 -13.87
C VAL A 534 2.11 20.70 -13.83
N SER A 535 3.05 21.47 -14.37
CA SER A 535 2.87 22.89 -14.64
C SER A 535 2.80 23.10 -16.15
N LEU A 536 1.82 23.88 -16.58
CA LEU A 536 1.52 24.15 -17.98
C LEU A 536 1.48 25.67 -18.18
N HIS A 537 2.02 26.12 -19.31
CA HIS A 537 1.77 27.46 -19.83
C HIS A 537 0.64 27.36 -20.86
N GLY A 538 -0.61 27.69 -20.47
CA GLY A 538 -1.78 27.69 -21.36
C GLY A 538 -3.08 27.16 -20.74
N ASP A 539 -4.17 27.23 -21.49
CA ASP A 539 -5.56 26.99 -21.06
C ASP A 539 -5.98 25.50 -21.16
N LEU A 540 -5.30 24.58 -20.45
CA LEU A 540 -5.86 23.24 -20.31
C LEU A 540 -6.86 23.19 -19.14
N THR A 541 -7.98 22.49 -19.36
CA THR A 541 -8.97 22.25 -18.31
C THR A 541 -8.35 21.40 -17.18
N THR A 542 -8.83 21.58 -15.96
CA THR A 542 -8.34 20.79 -14.81
C THR A 542 -8.48 19.29 -15.05
N ALA A 543 -9.59 18.84 -15.66
CA ALA A 543 -9.81 17.43 -15.98
C ALA A 543 -8.80 16.87 -16.99
N ALA A 544 -8.43 17.66 -18.03
CA ALA A 544 -7.40 17.27 -18.98
C ALA A 544 -6.03 17.12 -18.31
N VAL A 545 -5.69 18.03 -17.39
CA VAL A 545 -4.44 17.98 -16.63
C VAL A 545 -4.41 16.77 -15.71
N ASP A 546 -5.50 16.44 -15.03
CA ASP A 546 -5.57 15.29 -14.13
C ASP A 546 -5.44 13.98 -14.91
N SER A 547 -6.13 13.84 -16.02
CA SER A 547 -6.01 12.67 -16.90
C SER A 547 -4.61 12.53 -17.50
N LEU A 548 -4.01 13.65 -17.91
CA LEU A 548 -2.63 13.69 -18.40
C LEU A 548 -1.65 13.21 -17.33
N LYS A 549 -1.80 13.67 -16.08
CA LYS A 549 -0.96 13.24 -14.95
C LYS A 549 -1.01 11.72 -14.76
N VAL A 550 -2.21 11.14 -14.79
CA VAL A 550 -2.41 9.71 -14.58
C VAL A 550 -1.76 8.90 -15.70
N VAL A 551 -2.06 9.23 -16.95
CA VAL A 551 -1.51 8.52 -18.11
C VAL A 551 0.01 8.68 -18.19
N ALA A 552 0.52 9.88 -17.95
CA ALA A 552 1.96 10.13 -17.96
C ALA A 552 2.68 9.43 -16.81
N PHE A 553 2.05 9.34 -15.63
CA PHE A 553 2.61 8.60 -14.49
C PHE A 553 2.71 7.10 -14.78
N ASP A 554 1.66 6.51 -15.38
CA ASP A 554 1.66 5.10 -15.74
C ASP A 554 2.71 4.81 -16.84
N LEU A 555 2.84 5.70 -17.85
CA LEU A 555 3.86 5.58 -18.88
C LEU A 555 5.28 5.78 -18.31
N ALA A 556 5.49 6.72 -17.39
CA ALA A 556 6.78 6.90 -16.73
C ALA A 556 7.13 5.67 -15.85
N SER A 557 6.14 5.07 -15.22
CA SER A 557 6.31 3.81 -14.47
C SER A 557 6.64 2.64 -15.41
N LEU A 558 6.09 2.61 -16.62
CA LEU A 558 6.46 1.65 -17.67
C LEU A 558 7.92 1.86 -18.11
N LEU A 559 8.34 3.10 -18.35
CA LEU A 559 9.72 3.44 -18.67
C LEU A 559 10.68 2.95 -17.57
N LEU A 560 10.36 3.26 -16.32
CA LEU A 560 11.15 2.81 -15.17
C LEU A 560 11.21 1.28 -15.06
N THR A 561 10.13 0.60 -15.46
CA THR A 561 10.07 -0.88 -15.53
C THR A 561 10.98 -1.41 -16.61
N MET A 562 11.04 -0.78 -17.79
CA MET A 562 11.96 -1.15 -18.88
C MET A 562 13.43 -0.94 -18.48
N GLU A 563 13.72 -0.02 -17.55
CA GLU A 563 15.04 0.11 -16.93
C GLU A 563 15.34 -0.95 -15.84
N GLY A 564 14.42 -1.89 -15.60
CA GLY A 564 14.58 -2.95 -14.59
C GLY A 564 14.51 -2.48 -13.14
N LYS A 565 14.02 -1.27 -12.89
CA LYS A 565 14.04 -0.62 -11.56
C LYS A 565 12.75 -0.79 -10.75
N THR A 566 11.82 -1.63 -11.20
CA THR A 566 10.54 -1.86 -10.53
C THR A 566 10.25 -3.34 -10.32
N GLU A 567 9.21 -3.66 -9.57
CA GLU A 567 8.56 -4.97 -9.51
C GLU A 567 7.22 -4.96 -10.28
N LEU A 568 7.23 -4.34 -11.45
CA LEU A 568 6.10 -4.32 -12.37
C LEU A 568 6.38 -5.23 -13.58
N PRO A 569 5.35 -5.84 -14.18
CA PRO A 569 5.53 -6.88 -15.20
C PRO A 569 5.86 -6.37 -16.60
N GLY A 570 5.82 -5.05 -16.84
CA GLY A 570 5.88 -4.49 -18.18
C GLY A 570 4.56 -4.64 -18.96
N PHE A 571 3.44 -4.76 -18.25
CA PHE A 571 2.10 -4.87 -18.81
C PHE A 571 1.24 -3.68 -18.36
N TRP A 572 0.54 -3.03 -19.30
CA TRP A 572 -0.45 -1.98 -19.01
C TRP A 572 -1.67 -2.09 -19.92
N LEU A 573 -2.82 -1.74 -19.36
CA LEU A 573 -4.08 -1.64 -20.07
C LEU A 573 -4.78 -0.33 -19.72
N HIS A 574 -5.08 0.48 -20.75
CA HIS A 574 -5.89 1.68 -20.63
C HIS A 574 -7.13 1.59 -21.52
N ASP A 575 -8.30 1.70 -20.89
CA ASP A 575 -9.57 1.75 -21.63
C ASP A 575 -9.95 3.19 -21.92
N SER A 576 -9.84 3.56 -23.18
CA SER A 576 -10.31 4.83 -23.73
C SER A 576 -9.80 6.09 -23.00
N PRO A 577 -8.47 6.29 -22.86
CA PRO A 577 -7.90 7.40 -22.06
C PRO A 577 -8.31 8.78 -22.57
N ARG A 578 -8.78 8.91 -23.83
CA ARG A 578 -9.28 10.17 -24.38
C ARG A 578 -10.65 10.56 -23.83
N GLU A 579 -11.47 9.62 -23.41
CA GLU A 579 -12.77 9.92 -22.79
C GLU A 579 -12.63 10.78 -21.52
N ALA A 580 -11.40 10.92 -21.03
CA ALA A 580 -11.01 11.79 -19.95
C ALA A 580 -10.53 13.19 -20.41
N ASP A 581 -11.01 13.70 -21.54
CA ASP A 581 -10.78 15.07 -22.06
C ASP A 581 -9.36 15.40 -22.57
N LEU A 582 -8.54 14.39 -22.87
CA LEU A 582 -7.24 14.63 -23.52
C LEU A 582 -7.43 15.19 -24.96
N GLY A 583 -6.72 16.27 -25.28
CA GLY A 583 -6.71 16.82 -26.63
C GLY A 583 -6.17 15.81 -27.66
N LEU A 584 -6.67 15.86 -28.92
CA LEU A 584 -6.31 14.90 -29.98
C LEU A 584 -4.79 14.80 -30.20
N GLY A 585 -4.09 15.93 -30.11
CA GLY A 585 -2.63 15.97 -30.27
C GLY A 585 -1.91 15.21 -29.18
N ILE A 586 -2.28 15.40 -27.92
CA ILE A 586 -1.74 14.67 -26.77
C ILE A 586 -2.05 13.18 -26.90
N TYR A 587 -3.27 12.87 -27.30
CA TYR A 587 -3.71 11.51 -27.51
C TYR A 587 -2.88 10.77 -28.57
N HIS A 588 -2.63 11.38 -29.73
CA HIS A 588 -1.80 10.77 -30.76
C HIS A 588 -0.36 10.53 -30.30
N ARG A 589 0.17 11.41 -29.47
CA ARG A 589 1.52 11.27 -28.93
C ARG A 589 1.67 10.10 -27.95
N ILE A 590 0.58 9.64 -27.31
CA ILE A 590 0.61 8.41 -26.54
C ILE A 590 1.00 7.21 -27.41
N PHE A 591 0.44 7.14 -28.63
CA PHE A 591 0.79 6.08 -29.59
C PHE A 591 2.22 6.24 -30.11
N GLU A 592 2.64 7.47 -30.40
CA GLU A 592 3.99 7.77 -30.87
C GLU A 592 5.04 7.37 -29.80
N LEU A 593 4.77 7.66 -28.53
CA LEU A 593 5.62 7.23 -27.42
C LEU A 593 5.69 5.69 -27.34
N ALA A 594 4.55 5.01 -27.42
CA ALA A 594 4.51 3.56 -27.38
C ALA A 594 5.29 2.93 -28.55
N LEU A 595 5.19 3.50 -29.76
CA LEU A 595 5.98 3.08 -30.94
C LEU A 595 7.47 3.32 -30.74
N TRP A 596 7.83 4.48 -30.21
CA TRP A 596 9.22 4.79 -29.93
C TRP A 596 9.80 3.78 -28.93
N LEU A 597 9.03 3.45 -27.87
CA LEU A 597 9.43 2.43 -26.87
C LEU A 597 9.60 1.04 -27.48
N GLU A 598 8.79 0.65 -28.47
CA GLU A 598 8.99 -0.62 -29.19
C GLU A 598 10.35 -0.68 -29.89
N GLY A 599 10.87 0.46 -30.36
CA GLY A 599 12.14 0.58 -31.07
C GLY A 599 13.38 0.64 -30.16
N GLN A 600 13.22 0.69 -28.83
CA GLN A 600 14.37 0.87 -27.92
C GLN A 600 15.12 -0.44 -27.62
N ALA A 601 14.56 -1.59 -27.95
CA ALA A 601 15.18 -2.89 -27.79
C ALA A 601 14.90 -3.79 -29.00
N ASP A 602 15.68 -4.87 -29.17
CA ASP A 602 15.47 -5.85 -30.25
C ASP A 602 14.07 -6.46 -30.25
N LYS A 603 13.49 -6.59 -29.06
CA LYS A 603 12.11 -7.01 -28.85
C LYS A 603 11.44 -6.05 -27.87
N PRO A 604 10.14 -5.69 -28.08
CA PRO A 604 9.42 -4.85 -27.16
C PRO A 604 9.43 -5.45 -25.75
N GLN A 605 9.85 -4.67 -24.75
CA GLN A 605 9.96 -5.10 -23.36
C GLN A 605 8.68 -4.87 -22.54
N PHE A 606 7.62 -4.53 -23.22
CA PHE A 606 6.32 -4.24 -22.62
C PHE A 606 5.18 -4.79 -23.49
N GLN A 607 4.01 -4.90 -22.88
CA GLN A 607 2.74 -4.96 -23.60
C GLN A 607 1.86 -3.82 -23.11
N TYR A 608 1.46 -2.96 -24.02
CA TYR A 608 0.52 -1.88 -23.77
C TYR A 608 -0.74 -2.10 -24.60
N ILE A 609 -1.86 -2.36 -23.91
CA ILE A 609 -3.16 -2.52 -24.55
C ILE A 609 -3.93 -1.21 -24.35
N LEU A 610 -4.34 -0.60 -25.45
CA LEU A 610 -5.08 0.65 -25.46
C LEU A 610 -6.36 0.47 -26.26
N THR A 611 -7.51 0.71 -25.64
CA THR A 611 -8.77 0.74 -26.37
C THR A 611 -9.18 2.16 -26.70
N THR A 612 -9.91 2.37 -27.78
CA THR A 612 -10.26 3.71 -28.25
C THR A 612 -11.50 3.76 -29.13
N THR A 613 -12.26 4.85 -29.03
CA THR A 613 -13.27 5.25 -30.02
C THR A 613 -12.68 6.17 -31.07
N THR A 614 -11.72 7.00 -30.69
CA THR A 614 -11.02 7.92 -31.59
C THR A 614 -10.12 7.14 -32.53
N ALA A 615 -10.05 7.57 -33.79
CA ALA A 615 -9.14 6.98 -34.73
C ALA A 615 -7.68 7.11 -34.27
N PRO A 616 -6.95 6.00 -34.16
CA PRO A 616 -5.51 6.07 -33.99
C PRO A 616 -4.85 6.70 -35.22
N PRO A 617 -3.58 7.12 -35.13
CA PRO A 617 -2.82 7.57 -36.31
C PRO A 617 -2.96 6.61 -37.50
N GLU A 618 -3.02 7.13 -38.72
CA GLU A 618 -3.32 6.34 -39.91
C GLU A 618 -2.44 5.10 -40.08
N ASN A 619 -1.15 5.23 -39.78
CA ASN A 619 -0.18 4.14 -39.86
C ASN A 619 -0.39 3.03 -38.79
N LEU A 620 -1.27 3.24 -37.81
CA LEU A 620 -1.56 2.30 -36.74
C LEU A 620 -2.96 1.67 -36.85
N GLN A 621 -3.76 2.06 -37.83
CA GLN A 621 -5.14 1.59 -37.98
C GLN A 621 -5.26 0.13 -38.41
N GLU A 622 -4.17 -0.49 -38.82
CA GLU A 622 -4.13 -1.87 -39.30
C GLU A 622 -3.17 -2.72 -38.45
N ARG A 623 -3.19 -4.04 -38.66
CA ARG A 623 -2.19 -4.93 -38.06
C ARG A 623 -0.78 -4.51 -38.48
N PRO A 624 0.22 -4.69 -37.58
CA PRO A 624 0.18 -5.48 -36.36
C PRO A 624 -0.31 -4.73 -35.12
N TRP A 625 -0.57 -3.42 -35.17
CA TRP A 625 -0.90 -2.61 -33.97
C TRP A 625 -2.39 -2.63 -33.66
N THR A 626 -3.28 -2.40 -34.61
CA THR A 626 -4.72 -2.57 -34.39
C THR A 626 -5.07 -4.05 -34.50
N VAL A 627 -5.15 -4.68 -33.33
CA VAL A 627 -5.36 -6.12 -33.17
C VAL A 627 -6.83 -6.51 -33.29
N LEU A 628 -7.74 -5.57 -32.99
CA LEU A 628 -9.18 -5.78 -33.03
C LEU A 628 -9.90 -4.48 -33.42
N LYS A 629 -10.78 -4.58 -34.41
CA LYS A 629 -11.74 -3.52 -34.75
C LYS A 629 -13.13 -3.96 -34.35
N LEU A 630 -13.82 -3.13 -33.58
CA LEU A 630 -15.17 -3.38 -33.10
C LEU A 630 -16.11 -2.30 -33.59
N SER A 631 -17.38 -2.65 -33.77
CA SER A 631 -18.43 -1.69 -34.11
C SER A 631 -19.70 -2.01 -33.33
N SER A 632 -20.50 -0.99 -33.06
CA SER A 632 -21.83 -1.18 -32.43
C SER A 632 -22.86 -1.83 -33.39
N ALA A 633 -22.59 -1.83 -34.70
CA ALA A 633 -23.43 -2.43 -35.71
C ALA A 633 -22.59 -2.83 -36.93
N PRO A 634 -22.87 -3.96 -37.62
CA PRO A 634 -23.87 -4.97 -37.23
C PRO A 634 -23.48 -5.76 -35.97
N PRO A 635 -24.36 -6.57 -35.34
CA PRO A 635 -24.06 -7.38 -34.17
C PRO A 635 -22.80 -8.25 -34.29
N ASP A 636 -22.53 -8.82 -35.46
CA ASP A 636 -21.35 -9.62 -35.75
C ASP A 636 -20.03 -8.86 -35.62
N SER A 637 -20.08 -7.53 -35.66
CA SER A 637 -18.90 -6.66 -35.45
C SER A 637 -18.63 -6.32 -33.99
N ARG A 638 -19.46 -6.80 -33.07
CA ARG A 638 -19.26 -6.63 -31.60
C ARG A 638 -18.39 -7.73 -31.03
N LEU A 639 -17.91 -7.50 -29.81
CA LEU A 639 -17.03 -8.45 -29.10
C LEU A 639 -17.68 -9.84 -28.97
N PHE A 640 -18.95 -9.92 -28.64
CA PHE A 640 -19.68 -11.18 -28.49
C PHE A 640 -20.47 -11.59 -29.73
N ARG A 641 -20.36 -10.84 -30.85
CA ARG A 641 -21.05 -11.04 -32.12
C ARG A 641 -22.57 -11.12 -32.00
N GLN A 642 -23.14 -10.49 -31.02
CA GLN A 642 -24.59 -10.41 -30.79
C GLN A 642 -24.97 -9.18 -29.97
N ASP A 643 -26.26 -8.92 -29.88
CA ASP A 643 -26.82 -7.90 -28.99
C ASP A 643 -26.88 -8.44 -27.53
N LEU A 644 -26.19 -7.74 -26.60
CA LEU A 644 -26.16 -8.07 -25.18
C LEU A 644 -26.74 -6.94 -24.35
#